data_a0f31fbe6410224400bbb24acc47df74
#
_entry.id   a0f31fbe6410224400bbb24acc47df74
#
_cell.length_a   1.000
_cell.length_b   1.000
_cell.length_c   1.000
_cell.angle_alpha   90.00
_cell.angle_beta   90.00
_cell.angle_gamma   90.00
#
_symmetry.space_group_name_H-M   'P 1'
#
loop_
_entity.id
_entity.type
_entity.pdbx_description
1 polymer ?
#
loop_
_entity_poly.entity_id
_entity_poly.type
_entity_poly.pdbx_seq_one_letter_code
_entity_poly.pdbx_strand_id
1 'polypeptide(L)'
;MLKKLLVIVLSVIMVLPLVGGTARAPQAAAQDDGITIAFVPGVNPDPFYVTMAAGVYQAALDMGVEVIQQDPQEFNPTIQTPIIEALVARGDIDFLITAPTDKQQMIPVLEGVRDAGIPLLTVDTFIGDGDYANGEVTFPISYIGSDNFEGGYIACSTLADILGEGARIYIQNVRPGISTTDQREEGCRQAIEERGLELVGVDYNEDDPNLGQQQTAARLESTEIDGIFGANTFSAQAAGAAVQNAGLGGAIEVVAFDASEFAIELLREGTVTLVIAQKPYDMGYLATSLAVAYLKGYRSIPKRIPTGYAVMNQENIDDPEIAKYIYTETHREPQPKIEGYKLAFVPGVNPDPFYITMAIGAREAAELYGIEIIQQDPQEFNPTIQTPIIEALVARGDINFFVTAPTDKQQMIPVLEGVRDAGIPLLTVDTFIGDGDYANGEVTFPISYIGSDNFEGGYIACSTLADILGEGARIYIQNVRPGISTTDQREEGCRQAIEERGLELVGVDYNEDDPNLGQQQTAARLESTEIDGIFGANTFSAQAAGAAVQNAGLGGAIEVVAFDASAFAIELLREGTVTLVIAQKPGDMGFFAVMTAMAYERGVVSIPKRWPTGYAVMNQENIDDPEIARFIYREQ
;
A
#
# COMPACT_ATOMS: atom_id res chain seq x y z
N MET A 1 -38.00 -42.32 -70.38
CA MET A 1 -38.89 -41.38 -69.66
C MET A 1 -38.05 -40.65 -68.64
N LEU A 2 -38.11 -39.41 -68.69
CA LEU A 2 -37.75 -38.28 -67.81
C LEU A 2 -36.48 -37.51 -68.21
N LYS A 3 -36.77 -36.26 -68.50
CA LYS A 3 -35.91 -35.23 -69.07
C LYS A 3 -34.90 -34.69 -68.07
N LYS A 4 -33.65 -34.58 -68.50
CA LYS A 4 -32.64 -33.76 -67.87
C LYS A 4 -32.83 -32.29 -68.22
N LEU A 5 -32.89 -31.43 -67.22
CA LEU A 5 -32.84 -29.97 -67.40
C LEU A 5 -31.43 -29.47 -67.02
N LEU A 6 -30.75 -28.89 -67.98
CA LEU A 6 -29.46 -28.29 -67.87
C LEU A 6 -29.65 -26.78 -67.56
N VAL A 7 -29.11 -26.29 -66.46
CA VAL A 7 -29.10 -24.85 -66.14
C VAL A 7 -27.66 -24.33 -66.33
N ILE A 8 -27.49 -23.45 -67.30
CA ILE A 8 -26.27 -22.70 -67.55
C ILE A 8 -26.27 -21.46 -66.64
N VAL A 9 -25.26 -21.33 -65.77
CA VAL A 9 -25.03 -20.10 -65.00
C VAL A 9 -23.92 -19.30 -65.71
N LEU A 10 -24.29 -18.13 -66.25
CA LEU A 10 -23.37 -17.13 -66.77
C LEU A 10 -22.68 -16.40 -65.63
N SER A 11 -21.35 -16.47 -65.58
CA SER A 11 -20.52 -15.66 -64.68
C SER A 11 -20.27 -14.30 -65.30
N VAL A 12 -20.82 -13.26 -64.69
CA VAL A 12 -20.48 -11.85 -65.00
C VAL A 12 -19.37 -11.46 -64.04
N ILE A 13 -18.18 -11.20 -64.58
CA ILE A 13 -17.02 -10.64 -63.81
C ILE A 13 -17.22 -9.12 -63.82
N MET A 14 -17.55 -8.58 -62.64
CA MET A 14 -17.59 -7.13 -62.38
C MET A 14 -16.23 -6.72 -61.75
N VAL A 15 -15.45 -5.97 -62.51
CA VAL A 15 -14.20 -5.34 -62.04
C VAL A 15 -14.60 -4.06 -61.30
N LEU A 16 -14.40 -4.01 -60.00
CA LEU A 16 -14.50 -2.79 -59.18
C LEU A 16 -13.07 -2.23 -58.92
N PRO A 17 -12.88 -0.91 -58.99
CA PRO A 17 -11.58 -0.31 -58.74
C PRO A 17 -11.20 -0.36 -57.23
N LEU A 18 -9.97 -0.76 -56.93
CA LEU A 18 -9.38 -0.65 -55.58
C LEU A 18 -9.22 0.85 -55.23
N VAL A 19 -10.08 1.33 -54.37
CA VAL A 19 -9.82 2.55 -53.59
C VAL A 19 -9.10 2.09 -52.31
N GLY A 20 -7.82 2.42 -52.18
CA GLY A 20 -7.01 2.17 -51.01
C GLY A 20 -7.54 3.00 -49.80
N GLY A 21 -8.37 2.41 -49.02
CA GLY A 21 -8.69 2.87 -47.67
C GLY A 21 -7.91 2.00 -46.67
N THR A 22 -6.98 2.59 -45.94
CA THR A 22 -6.34 1.95 -44.79
C THR A 22 -7.46 1.61 -43.78
N ALA A 23 -7.92 0.37 -43.75
CA ALA A 23 -8.79 -0.13 -42.73
C ALA A 23 -7.98 -0.11 -41.40
N ARG A 24 -8.28 0.87 -40.56
CA ARG A 24 -7.87 0.87 -39.18
C ARG A 24 -8.47 -0.39 -38.56
N ALA A 25 -7.63 -1.28 -38.02
CA ALA A 25 -8.11 -2.42 -37.26
C ALA A 25 -9.10 -1.92 -36.21
N PRO A 26 -10.21 -2.61 -35.96
CA PRO A 26 -11.08 -2.26 -34.87
C PRO A 26 -10.24 -2.34 -33.60
N GLN A 27 -10.08 -1.20 -32.93
CA GLN A 27 -9.65 -1.17 -31.53
C GLN A 27 -10.61 -2.11 -30.79
N ALA A 28 -10.08 -3.19 -30.21
CA ALA A 28 -10.86 -4.01 -29.31
C ALA A 28 -11.47 -3.05 -28.28
N ALA A 29 -12.79 -2.99 -28.25
CA ALA A 29 -13.48 -2.36 -27.15
C ALA A 29 -12.91 -3.03 -25.90
N ALA A 30 -12.44 -2.22 -24.95
CA ALA A 30 -12.08 -2.71 -23.63
C ALA A 30 -13.27 -3.55 -23.16
N GLN A 31 -13.04 -4.82 -22.97
CA GLN A 31 -14.02 -5.71 -22.39
C GLN A 31 -14.23 -5.14 -20.98
N ASP A 32 -15.46 -4.81 -20.66
CA ASP A 32 -15.88 -4.44 -19.32
C ASP A 32 -15.65 -5.71 -18.47
N ASP A 33 -14.49 -5.77 -17.83
CA ASP A 33 -14.03 -6.94 -17.05
C ASP A 33 -14.76 -7.00 -15.71
N GLY A 34 -16.07 -6.75 -15.72
CA GLY A 34 -17.01 -6.72 -14.59
C GLY A 34 -16.47 -7.23 -13.25
N ILE A 35 -15.52 -6.53 -12.64
CA ILE A 35 -14.95 -6.90 -11.35
C ILE A 35 -16.04 -6.75 -10.28
N THR A 36 -16.30 -7.83 -9.55
CA THR A 36 -17.24 -7.88 -8.44
C THR A 36 -16.54 -8.15 -7.13
N ILE A 37 -16.60 -7.19 -6.21
CA ILE A 37 -15.99 -7.28 -4.88
C ILE A 37 -17.09 -7.56 -3.86
N ALA A 38 -16.93 -8.63 -3.05
CA ALA A 38 -17.77 -8.84 -1.89
C ALA A 38 -17.24 -8.06 -0.69
N PHE A 39 -18.10 -7.35 0.03
CA PHE A 39 -17.81 -6.70 1.30
C PHE A 39 -18.68 -7.27 2.41
N VAL A 40 -18.04 -7.81 3.46
CA VAL A 40 -18.71 -8.36 4.64
C VAL A 40 -18.15 -7.65 5.89
N PRO A 41 -18.86 -6.63 6.41
CA PRO A 41 -18.46 -5.94 7.65
C PRO A 41 -18.58 -6.84 8.87
N GLY A 42 -18.18 -6.34 10.05
CA GLY A 42 -18.34 -7.06 11.31
C GLY A 42 -19.79 -7.15 11.77
N VAL A 43 -20.51 -6.04 11.70
CA VAL A 43 -21.92 -5.93 12.08
C VAL A 43 -22.59 -4.73 11.40
N ASN A 44 -23.91 -4.76 11.23
CA ASN A 44 -24.72 -3.64 10.79
C ASN A 44 -26.08 -3.65 11.53
N PRO A 45 -26.56 -2.51 12.08
CA PRO A 45 -26.01 -1.16 11.93
C PRO A 45 -24.99 -0.82 13.01
N ASP A 46 -23.75 -0.48 12.63
CA ASP A 46 -22.76 0.20 13.47
C ASP A 46 -22.24 1.39 12.67
N PRO A 47 -22.27 2.63 13.18
CA PRO A 47 -21.77 3.82 12.49
C PRO A 47 -20.35 3.69 11.95
N PHE A 48 -19.50 2.90 12.63
CA PHE A 48 -18.16 2.58 12.19
C PHE A 48 -18.18 1.86 10.82
N TYR A 49 -18.93 0.76 10.70
CA TYR A 49 -19.01 0.00 9.45
C TYR A 49 -19.86 0.70 8.38
N VAL A 50 -20.83 1.52 8.76
CA VAL A 50 -21.55 2.38 7.81
C VAL A 50 -20.61 3.39 7.16
N THR A 51 -19.71 3.99 7.96
CA THR A 51 -18.68 4.91 7.45
C THR A 51 -17.64 4.19 6.59
N MET A 52 -17.26 2.96 6.95
CA MET A 52 -16.35 2.13 6.15
C MET A 52 -16.96 1.79 4.80
N ALA A 53 -18.23 1.40 4.77
CA ALA A 53 -18.96 1.13 3.52
C ALA A 53 -18.99 2.33 2.59
N ALA A 54 -19.11 3.57 3.11
CA ALA A 54 -19.02 4.77 2.30
C ALA A 54 -17.67 4.87 1.56
N GLY A 55 -16.56 4.51 2.20
CA GLY A 55 -15.25 4.42 1.55
C GLY A 55 -15.18 3.32 0.49
N VAL A 56 -15.73 2.13 0.79
CA VAL A 56 -15.80 1.00 -0.14
C VAL A 56 -16.55 1.40 -1.43
N TYR A 57 -17.75 1.98 -1.29
CA TYR A 57 -18.55 2.39 -2.44
C TYR A 57 -17.96 3.57 -3.21
N GLN A 58 -17.26 4.48 -2.52
CA GLN A 58 -16.58 5.58 -3.19
C GLN A 58 -15.46 5.08 -4.09
N ALA A 59 -14.59 4.20 -3.59
CA ALA A 59 -13.52 3.62 -4.39
C ALA A 59 -14.08 2.76 -5.54
N ALA A 60 -15.15 2.00 -5.30
CA ALA A 60 -15.81 1.21 -6.32
C ALA A 60 -16.34 2.09 -7.47
N LEU A 61 -17.00 3.22 -7.15
CA LEU A 61 -17.45 4.18 -8.15
C LEU A 61 -16.28 4.77 -8.93
N ASP A 62 -15.22 5.22 -8.21
CA ASP A 62 -14.06 5.85 -8.84
C ASP A 62 -13.37 4.91 -9.83
N MET A 63 -13.27 3.63 -9.51
CA MET A 63 -12.59 2.60 -10.33
C MET A 63 -13.53 1.83 -11.27
N GLY A 64 -14.83 2.03 -11.17
CA GLY A 64 -15.82 1.41 -12.06
C GLY A 64 -16.06 -0.08 -11.81
N VAL A 65 -16.05 -0.53 -10.54
CA VAL A 65 -16.26 -1.92 -10.13
C VAL A 65 -17.56 -2.08 -9.34
N GLU A 66 -18.11 -3.31 -9.30
CA GLU A 66 -19.31 -3.65 -8.55
C GLU A 66 -18.97 -4.08 -7.13
N VAL A 67 -19.80 -3.72 -6.15
CA VAL A 67 -19.70 -4.17 -4.76
C VAL A 67 -20.98 -4.88 -4.35
N ILE A 68 -20.82 -6.09 -3.80
CA ILE A 68 -21.91 -6.85 -3.15
C ILE A 68 -21.64 -6.81 -1.65
N GLN A 69 -22.43 -6.03 -0.92
CA GLN A 69 -22.37 -6.00 0.54
C GLN A 69 -23.38 -6.98 1.14
N GLN A 70 -22.92 -7.76 2.13
CA GLN A 70 -23.77 -8.63 2.94
C GLN A 70 -23.44 -8.43 4.43
N ASP A 71 -24.45 -8.05 5.21
CA ASP A 71 -24.29 -7.56 6.55
C ASP A 71 -24.68 -8.60 7.63
N PRO A 72 -23.76 -9.01 8.52
CA PRO A 72 -24.14 -9.70 9.75
C PRO A 72 -24.98 -8.78 10.65
N GLN A 73 -25.99 -9.35 11.29
CA GLN A 73 -26.87 -8.60 12.23
C GLN A 73 -26.30 -8.55 13.66
N GLU A 74 -25.29 -9.36 13.96
CA GLU A 74 -24.58 -9.43 15.23
C GLU A 74 -23.09 -9.61 14.94
N PHE A 75 -22.25 -9.06 15.79
CA PHE A 75 -20.80 -9.27 15.74
C PHE A 75 -20.46 -10.69 16.23
N ASN A 76 -20.77 -11.68 15.41
CA ASN A 76 -20.77 -13.10 15.80
C ASN A 76 -20.32 -14.01 14.64
N PRO A 77 -19.28 -14.85 14.83
CA PRO A 77 -18.75 -15.73 13.80
C PRO A 77 -19.77 -16.76 13.29
N THR A 78 -20.73 -17.18 14.13
CA THR A 78 -21.77 -18.13 13.71
C THR A 78 -22.81 -17.51 12.76
N ILE A 79 -22.94 -16.19 12.78
CA ILE A 79 -23.78 -15.41 11.87
C ILE A 79 -22.98 -15.02 10.61
N GLN A 80 -21.71 -14.64 10.76
CA GLN A 80 -20.88 -14.19 9.63
C GLN A 80 -20.44 -15.36 8.71
N THR A 81 -20.13 -16.53 9.25
CA THR A 81 -19.68 -17.70 8.50
C THR A 81 -20.63 -18.08 7.35
N PRO A 82 -21.95 -18.33 7.57
CA PRO A 82 -22.85 -18.72 6.48
C PRO A 82 -23.04 -17.61 5.43
N ILE A 83 -22.85 -16.34 5.77
CA ILE A 83 -22.88 -15.23 4.81
C ILE A 83 -21.71 -15.35 3.84
N ILE A 84 -20.49 -15.57 4.35
CA ILE A 84 -19.28 -15.74 3.54
C ILE A 84 -19.39 -17.02 2.68
N GLU A 85 -19.83 -18.14 3.25
CA GLU A 85 -20.06 -19.38 2.50
C GLU A 85 -21.07 -19.20 1.35
N ALA A 86 -22.13 -18.46 1.59
CA ALA A 86 -23.14 -18.17 0.54
C ALA A 86 -22.56 -17.29 -0.57
N LEU A 87 -21.70 -16.32 -0.26
CA LEU A 87 -21.02 -15.49 -1.26
C LEU A 87 -20.06 -16.33 -2.10
N VAL A 88 -19.25 -17.21 -1.48
CA VAL A 88 -18.39 -18.15 -2.20
C VAL A 88 -19.20 -19.07 -3.12
N ALA A 89 -20.33 -19.59 -2.63
CA ALA A 89 -21.19 -20.50 -3.41
C ALA A 89 -21.87 -19.81 -4.62
N ARG A 90 -21.97 -18.48 -4.65
CA ARG A 90 -22.47 -17.74 -5.83
C ARG A 90 -21.55 -17.92 -7.05
N GLY A 91 -20.23 -17.94 -6.85
CA GLY A 91 -19.23 -18.14 -7.90
C GLY A 91 -19.07 -16.97 -8.88
N ASP A 92 -19.53 -15.76 -8.49
CA ASP A 92 -19.46 -14.54 -9.28
C ASP A 92 -18.77 -13.38 -8.55
N ILE A 93 -18.01 -13.67 -7.46
CA ILE A 93 -17.18 -12.69 -6.77
C ILE A 93 -15.70 -12.93 -7.08
N ASP A 94 -14.99 -11.85 -7.36
CA ASP A 94 -13.56 -11.89 -7.72
C ASP A 94 -12.66 -11.63 -6.52
N PHE A 95 -13.17 -10.98 -5.47
CA PHE A 95 -12.41 -10.59 -4.29
C PHE A 95 -13.31 -10.49 -3.06
N LEU A 96 -12.79 -10.82 -1.87
CA LEU A 96 -13.48 -10.63 -0.59
C LEU A 96 -12.75 -9.60 0.28
N ILE A 97 -13.48 -8.57 0.73
CA ILE A 97 -13.10 -7.65 1.80
C ILE A 97 -13.95 -8.00 3.01
N THR A 98 -13.35 -8.29 4.16
CA THR A 98 -14.13 -8.64 5.36
C THR A 98 -13.49 -8.12 6.65
N ALA A 99 -14.34 -7.82 7.64
CA ALA A 99 -13.96 -7.60 9.03
C ALA A 99 -14.31 -8.87 9.84
N PRO A 100 -13.36 -9.78 10.11
CA PRO A 100 -13.64 -11.03 10.82
C PRO A 100 -14.13 -10.80 12.23
N THR A 101 -15.24 -11.43 12.62
CA THR A 101 -15.86 -11.23 13.92
C THR A 101 -15.22 -12.02 15.07
N ASP A 102 -14.24 -12.87 14.78
CA ASP A 102 -13.42 -13.59 15.74
C ASP A 102 -12.09 -14.00 15.12
N LYS A 103 -10.97 -13.76 15.83
CA LYS A 103 -9.63 -13.97 15.29
C LYS A 103 -9.25 -15.44 15.03
N GLN A 104 -9.90 -16.40 15.68
CA GLN A 104 -9.63 -17.82 15.52
C GLN A 104 -10.76 -18.57 14.82
N GLN A 105 -12.02 -18.29 15.20
CA GLN A 105 -13.16 -19.01 14.66
C GLN A 105 -13.43 -18.72 13.18
N MET A 106 -12.96 -17.55 12.69
CA MET A 106 -13.13 -17.17 11.29
C MET A 106 -12.04 -17.75 10.37
N ILE A 107 -10.95 -18.32 10.88
CA ILE A 107 -9.88 -18.90 10.05
C ILE A 107 -10.42 -19.96 9.08
N PRO A 108 -11.19 -20.99 9.50
CA PRO A 108 -11.61 -22.07 8.59
C PRO A 108 -12.48 -21.60 7.42
N VAL A 109 -13.40 -20.65 7.64
CA VAL A 109 -14.24 -20.14 6.54
C VAL A 109 -13.43 -19.29 5.56
N LEU A 110 -12.46 -18.50 6.04
CA LEU A 110 -11.59 -17.71 5.16
C LEU A 110 -10.55 -18.57 4.42
N GLU A 111 -10.13 -19.70 4.99
CA GLU A 111 -9.40 -20.73 4.26
C GLU A 111 -10.25 -21.31 3.12
N GLY A 112 -11.54 -21.53 3.37
CA GLY A 112 -12.49 -21.96 2.33
C GLY A 112 -12.60 -20.94 1.18
N VAL A 113 -12.55 -19.64 1.45
CA VAL A 113 -12.49 -18.57 0.42
C VAL A 113 -11.21 -18.69 -0.40
N ARG A 114 -10.05 -18.82 0.25
CA ARG A 114 -8.75 -19.04 -0.40
C ARG A 114 -8.77 -20.29 -1.28
N ASP A 115 -9.28 -21.38 -0.75
CA ASP A 115 -9.31 -22.69 -1.44
C ASP A 115 -10.27 -22.69 -2.64
N ALA A 116 -11.27 -21.78 -2.63
CA ALA A 116 -12.11 -21.49 -3.79
C ALA A 116 -11.40 -20.63 -4.85
N GLY A 117 -10.17 -20.17 -4.58
CA GLY A 117 -9.39 -19.32 -5.48
C GLY A 117 -9.77 -17.84 -5.42
N ILE A 118 -10.54 -17.42 -4.41
CA ILE A 118 -10.95 -16.01 -4.23
C ILE A 118 -9.92 -15.32 -3.33
N PRO A 119 -9.19 -14.31 -3.83
CA PRO A 119 -8.30 -13.51 -3.01
C PRO A 119 -9.07 -12.68 -1.98
N LEU A 120 -8.45 -12.44 -0.82
CA LEU A 120 -9.08 -11.68 0.24
C LEU A 120 -8.10 -10.80 1.02
N LEU A 121 -8.64 -9.74 1.61
CA LEU A 121 -7.98 -8.95 2.64
C LEU A 121 -8.92 -8.68 3.82
N THR A 122 -8.35 -8.33 4.96
CA THR A 122 -9.12 -7.99 6.16
C THR A 122 -9.04 -6.50 6.47
N VAL A 123 -10.13 -5.95 6.96
CA VAL A 123 -10.25 -4.56 7.40
C VAL A 123 -10.67 -4.52 8.87
N ASP A 124 -10.26 -3.49 9.61
CA ASP A 124 -10.55 -3.30 11.04
C ASP A 124 -10.03 -4.42 11.94
N THR A 125 -10.55 -5.63 11.80
CA THR A 125 -10.17 -6.83 12.52
C THR A 125 -9.31 -7.77 11.67
N PHE A 126 -8.54 -8.63 12.31
CA PHE A 126 -7.69 -9.63 11.67
C PHE A 126 -7.94 -11.05 12.20
N ILE A 127 -7.42 -12.05 11.50
CA ILE A 127 -7.40 -13.46 11.94
C ILE A 127 -6.00 -13.90 12.37
N GLY A 128 -5.94 -14.91 13.23
CA GLY A 128 -4.68 -15.39 13.79
C GLY A 128 -4.02 -14.35 14.70
N ASP A 129 -2.75 -14.15 14.51
CA ASP A 129 -1.93 -13.16 15.20
C ASP A 129 -1.88 -11.77 14.48
N GLY A 130 -2.43 -11.69 13.27
CA GLY A 130 -2.43 -10.47 12.43
C GLY A 130 -1.13 -10.19 11.70
N ASP A 131 -0.08 -10.99 11.88
CA ASP A 131 1.15 -10.94 11.08
C ASP A 131 0.99 -11.79 9.80
N TYR A 132 0.40 -11.19 8.77
CA TYR A 132 0.21 -11.87 7.49
C TYR A 132 1.49 -12.03 6.66
N ALA A 133 2.63 -11.53 7.16
CA ALA A 133 3.94 -11.74 6.53
C ALA A 133 4.63 -13.00 7.04
N ASN A 134 4.68 -13.19 8.37
CA ASN A 134 5.47 -14.24 9.03
C ASN A 134 4.71 -15.02 10.11
N GLY A 135 3.45 -14.68 10.35
CA GLY A 135 2.64 -15.25 11.43
C GLY A 135 2.03 -16.61 11.11
N GLU A 136 1.07 -17.02 11.95
CA GLU A 136 0.36 -18.31 11.82
C GLU A 136 -0.51 -18.36 10.56
N VAL A 137 -1.05 -17.22 10.12
CA VAL A 137 -1.94 -17.08 8.97
C VAL A 137 -1.35 -16.07 8.00
N THR A 138 -0.96 -16.51 6.80
CA THR A 138 -0.27 -15.66 5.81
C THR A 138 -1.04 -15.47 4.49
N PHE A 139 -2.18 -16.16 4.31
CA PHE A 139 -2.90 -16.14 3.05
C PHE A 139 -3.68 -14.85 2.76
N PRO A 140 -4.17 -14.05 3.74
CA PRO A 140 -4.75 -12.76 3.40
C PRO A 140 -3.72 -11.84 2.76
N ILE A 141 -4.17 -11.05 1.77
CA ILE A 141 -3.28 -10.16 1.01
C ILE A 141 -2.75 -9.05 1.89
N SER A 142 -3.63 -8.46 2.70
CA SER A 142 -3.31 -7.36 3.61
C SER A 142 -4.26 -7.31 4.78
N TYR A 143 -3.86 -6.66 5.87
CA TYR A 143 -4.70 -6.17 6.94
C TYR A 143 -4.63 -4.64 6.99
N ILE A 144 -5.79 -3.98 6.90
CA ILE A 144 -5.93 -2.52 6.96
C ILE A 144 -6.72 -2.17 8.21
N GLY A 145 -6.12 -1.49 9.16
CA GLY A 145 -6.78 -1.15 10.43
C GLY A 145 -5.89 -0.31 11.34
N SER A 146 -6.43 0.11 12.47
CA SER A 146 -5.72 0.91 13.46
C SER A 146 -4.69 0.06 14.23
N ASP A 147 -3.73 0.71 14.90
CA ASP A 147 -2.91 0.10 15.93
C ASP A 147 -3.70 0.05 17.23
N ASN A 148 -4.38 -1.06 17.45
CA ASN A 148 -5.36 -1.16 18.54
C ASN A 148 -4.70 -1.22 19.92
N PHE A 149 -3.48 -1.77 20.02
CA PHE A 149 -2.73 -1.75 21.26
C PHE A 149 -2.37 -0.30 21.67
N GLU A 150 -1.79 0.46 20.73
CA GLU A 150 -1.47 1.87 20.93
C GLU A 150 -2.73 2.69 21.26
N GLY A 151 -3.86 2.42 20.60
CA GLY A 151 -5.13 3.09 20.88
C GLY A 151 -5.61 2.87 22.30
N GLY A 152 -5.53 1.65 22.81
CA GLY A 152 -5.85 1.32 24.20
C GLY A 152 -4.87 1.94 25.21
N TYR A 153 -3.58 1.96 24.86
CA TYR A 153 -2.54 2.61 25.65
C TYR A 153 -2.77 4.12 25.76
N ILE A 154 -3.08 4.80 24.66
CA ILE A 154 -3.42 6.23 24.61
C ILE A 154 -4.64 6.50 25.51
N ALA A 155 -5.69 5.68 25.43
CA ALA A 155 -6.89 5.86 26.24
C ALA A 155 -6.60 5.90 27.73
N CYS A 156 -5.90 4.90 28.25
CA CYS A 156 -5.63 4.78 29.69
C CYS A 156 -4.47 5.66 30.17
N SER A 157 -3.51 6.00 29.29
CA SER A 157 -2.51 7.02 29.58
C SER A 157 -3.14 8.41 29.73
N THR A 158 -4.13 8.73 28.89
CA THR A 158 -4.89 10.00 29.02
C THR A 158 -5.66 10.05 30.34
N LEU A 159 -6.31 8.95 30.74
CA LEU A 159 -6.93 8.87 32.06
C LEU A 159 -5.92 9.09 33.19
N ALA A 160 -4.72 8.51 33.08
CA ALA A 160 -3.65 8.72 34.06
C ALA A 160 -3.16 10.18 34.11
N ASP A 161 -3.06 10.84 32.96
CA ASP A 161 -2.65 12.26 32.90
C ASP A 161 -3.66 13.20 33.56
N ILE A 162 -4.95 12.85 33.48
CA ILE A 162 -6.04 13.66 34.05
C ILE A 162 -6.21 13.36 35.55
N LEU A 163 -6.24 12.09 35.93
CA LEU A 163 -6.65 11.62 37.26
C LEU A 163 -5.49 11.46 38.24
N GLY A 164 -4.29 11.13 37.74
CA GLY A 164 -3.09 10.87 38.55
C GLY A 164 -2.97 9.43 39.04
N GLU A 165 -1.83 9.15 39.71
CA GLU A 165 -1.49 7.85 40.28
C GLU A 165 -2.54 7.38 41.34
N GLY A 166 -2.87 6.11 41.35
CA GLY A 166 -3.83 5.50 42.25
C GLY A 166 -5.30 5.63 41.80
N ALA A 167 -5.59 6.27 40.67
CA ALA A 167 -6.95 6.38 40.15
C ALA A 167 -7.49 5.01 39.71
N ARG A 168 -8.79 4.79 39.97
CA ARG A 168 -9.48 3.52 39.76
C ARG A 168 -10.15 3.51 38.39
N ILE A 169 -9.69 2.62 37.54
CA ILE A 169 -10.12 2.51 36.16
C ILE A 169 -10.99 1.27 35.94
N TYR A 170 -12.12 1.46 35.30
CA TYR A 170 -13.00 0.41 34.82
C TYR A 170 -12.97 0.34 33.29
N ILE A 171 -12.98 -0.88 32.72
CA ILE A 171 -13.03 -1.11 31.28
C ILE A 171 -14.36 -1.76 30.91
N GLN A 172 -15.11 -1.15 30.02
CA GLN A 172 -16.24 -1.77 29.34
C GLN A 172 -15.77 -2.25 27.99
N ASN A 173 -15.85 -3.56 27.73
CA ASN A 173 -15.36 -4.21 26.54
C ASN A 173 -16.41 -5.14 25.90
N VAL A 174 -16.13 -5.71 24.74
CA VAL A 174 -17.06 -6.56 23.99
C VAL A 174 -17.02 -8.01 24.47
N ARG A 175 -16.00 -8.73 24.17
CA ARG A 175 -15.70 -10.10 24.61
C ARG A 175 -14.28 -10.51 24.19
N PRO A 176 -13.66 -11.49 24.85
CA PRO A 176 -12.39 -12.05 24.38
C PRO A 176 -12.51 -12.72 23.00
N GLY A 177 -11.43 -12.69 22.22
CA GLY A 177 -11.35 -13.30 20.88
C GLY A 177 -11.57 -12.33 19.72
N ILE A 178 -11.92 -11.07 20.01
CA ILE A 178 -11.97 -10.00 19.01
C ILE A 178 -10.60 -9.34 18.95
N SER A 179 -9.96 -9.39 17.78
CA SER A 179 -8.57 -8.97 17.62
C SER A 179 -8.31 -7.51 18.04
N THR A 180 -9.25 -6.61 17.73
CA THR A 180 -9.12 -5.18 18.01
C THR A 180 -9.30 -4.87 19.49
N THR A 181 -10.39 -5.34 20.09
CA THR A 181 -10.73 -5.01 21.48
C THR A 181 -9.90 -5.78 22.50
N ASP A 182 -9.38 -6.97 22.14
CA ASP A 182 -8.35 -7.65 22.94
C ASP A 182 -7.08 -6.78 23.04
N GLN A 183 -6.60 -6.24 21.92
CA GLN A 183 -5.41 -5.38 21.89
C GLN A 183 -5.64 -4.04 22.61
N ARG A 184 -6.83 -3.43 22.47
CA ARG A 184 -7.18 -2.18 23.19
C ARG A 184 -7.19 -2.40 24.71
N GLU A 185 -7.74 -3.52 25.18
CA GLU A 185 -7.69 -3.88 26.59
C GLU A 185 -6.26 -4.11 27.06
N GLU A 186 -5.44 -4.82 26.28
CA GLU A 186 -4.03 -5.08 26.61
C GLU A 186 -3.23 -3.78 26.72
N GLY A 187 -3.34 -2.87 25.75
CA GLY A 187 -2.69 -1.57 25.79
C GLY A 187 -3.13 -0.71 26.97
N CYS A 188 -4.43 -0.69 27.27
CA CYS A 188 -4.95 0.00 28.45
C CYS A 188 -4.40 -0.60 29.75
N ARG A 189 -4.34 -1.92 29.89
CA ARG A 189 -3.77 -2.61 31.06
C ARG A 189 -2.29 -2.26 31.25
N GLN A 190 -1.52 -2.18 30.16
CA GLN A 190 -0.13 -1.76 30.23
C GLN A 190 -0.01 -0.32 30.73
N ALA A 191 -0.81 0.61 30.20
CA ALA A 191 -0.81 1.99 30.66
C ALA A 191 -1.22 2.11 32.15
N ILE A 192 -2.20 1.33 32.61
CA ILE A 192 -2.61 1.25 33.99
C ILE A 192 -1.44 0.83 34.89
N GLU A 193 -0.70 -0.23 34.51
CA GLU A 193 0.45 -0.72 35.28
C GLU A 193 1.59 0.29 35.32
N GLU A 194 1.98 0.83 34.16
CA GLU A 194 3.12 1.76 34.03
C GLU A 194 2.86 3.12 34.72
N ARG A 195 1.58 3.56 34.76
CA ARG A 195 1.20 4.87 35.30
C ARG A 195 0.69 4.76 36.75
N GLY A 196 0.74 3.57 37.35
CA GLY A 196 0.35 3.35 38.77
C GLY A 196 -1.14 3.55 39.04
N LEU A 197 -2.00 3.24 38.07
CA LEU A 197 -3.46 3.23 38.25
C LEU A 197 -3.93 1.90 38.82
N GLU A 198 -5.18 1.83 39.25
CA GLU A 198 -5.83 0.62 39.76
C GLU A 198 -6.92 0.13 38.79
N LEU A 199 -6.79 -1.08 38.23
CA LEU A 199 -7.86 -1.69 37.43
C LEU A 199 -8.90 -2.32 38.36
N VAL A 200 -10.08 -1.71 38.48
CA VAL A 200 -11.15 -2.16 39.39
C VAL A 200 -12.15 -3.13 38.74
N GLY A 201 -12.09 -3.31 37.43
CA GLY A 201 -12.91 -4.30 36.76
C GLY A 201 -12.88 -4.20 35.23
N VAL A 202 -13.25 -5.31 34.60
CA VAL A 202 -13.56 -5.39 33.17
C VAL A 202 -14.86 -6.15 33.04
N ASP A 203 -15.81 -5.61 32.30
CA ASP A 203 -17.05 -6.33 31.96
C ASP A 203 -17.20 -6.43 30.43
N TYR A 204 -17.83 -7.49 29.97
CA TYR A 204 -17.98 -7.84 28.57
C TYR A 204 -19.45 -7.80 28.18
N ASN A 205 -19.81 -6.95 27.21
CA ASN A 205 -21.18 -6.66 26.83
C ASN A 205 -21.68 -7.39 25.58
N GLU A 206 -20.91 -8.30 25.02
CA GLU A 206 -21.26 -9.05 23.80
C GLU A 206 -21.70 -8.15 22.61
N ASP A 207 -21.18 -6.93 22.56
CA ASP A 207 -21.53 -5.87 21.59
C ASP A 207 -22.98 -5.35 21.73
N ASP A 208 -23.63 -5.56 22.89
CA ASP A 208 -24.94 -5.03 23.22
C ASP A 208 -24.82 -3.80 24.15
N PRO A 209 -25.15 -2.59 23.66
CA PRO A 209 -25.06 -1.36 24.44
C PRO A 209 -26.00 -1.35 25.68
N ASN A 210 -27.14 -2.06 25.62
CA ASN A 210 -28.05 -2.13 26.76
C ASN A 210 -27.48 -3.00 27.88
N LEU A 211 -26.87 -4.14 27.53
CA LEU A 211 -26.17 -4.98 28.50
C LEU A 211 -25.00 -4.22 29.13
N GLY A 212 -24.17 -3.56 28.29
CA GLY A 212 -23.05 -2.76 28.76
C GLY A 212 -23.48 -1.61 29.70
N GLN A 213 -24.58 -0.93 29.39
CA GLN A 213 -25.13 0.12 30.23
C GLN A 213 -25.58 -0.42 31.61
N GLN A 214 -26.22 -1.58 31.64
CA GLN A 214 -26.62 -2.25 32.92
C GLN A 214 -25.41 -2.67 33.73
N GLN A 215 -24.38 -3.24 33.09
CA GLN A 215 -23.12 -3.63 33.73
C GLN A 215 -22.40 -2.41 34.32
N THR A 216 -22.23 -1.34 33.52
CA THR A 216 -21.59 -0.10 33.98
C THR A 216 -22.38 0.54 35.14
N ALA A 217 -23.70 0.62 35.06
CA ALA A 217 -24.53 1.15 36.15
C ALA A 217 -24.35 0.34 37.46
N ALA A 218 -24.36 -1.00 37.40
CA ALA A 218 -24.11 -1.87 38.55
C ALA A 218 -22.71 -1.69 39.15
N ARG A 219 -21.70 -1.42 38.29
CA ARG A 219 -20.34 -1.11 38.76
C ARG A 219 -20.29 0.23 39.49
N LEU A 220 -20.93 1.27 38.95
CA LEU A 220 -21.02 2.59 39.59
C LEU A 220 -21.69 2.54 40.97
N GLU A 221 -22.63 1.62 41.19
CA GLU A 221 -23.29 1.42 42.49
C GLU A 221 -22.43 0.64 43.51
N SER A 222 -21.57 -0.27 43.02
CA SER A 222 -20.86 -1.25 43.88
C SER A 222 -19.37 -0.97 44.06
N THR A 223 -18.78 -0.13 43.23
CA THR A 223 -17.34 0.10 43.18
C THR A 223 -17.06 1.59 42.97
N GLU A 224 -16.11 2.12 43.71
CA GLU A 224 -15.63 3.49 43.43
C GLU A 224 -14.79 3.48 42.14
N ILE A 225 -15.15 4.33 41.18
CA ILE A 225 -14.53 4.45 39.85
C ILE A 225 -14.21 5.92 39.62
N ASP A 226 -12.98 6.20 39.17
CA ASP A 226 -12.54 7.54 38.80
C ASP A 226 -12.52 7.75 37.30
N GLY A 227 -12.24 6.67 36.53
CA GLY A 227 -12.21 6.71 35.07
C GLY A 227 -12.76 5.44 34.41
N ILE A 228 -13.35 5.58 33.23
CA ILE A 228 -13.90 4.49 32.42
C ILE A 228 -13.33 4.53 31.03
N PHE A 229 -12.90 3.38 30.53
CA PHE A 229 -12.56 3.17 29.13
C PHE A 229 -13.61 2.30 28.44
N GLY A 230 -14.30 2.84 27.42
CA GLY A 230 -15.19 2.11 26.53
C GLY A 230 -14.44 1.69 25.26
N ALA A 231 -14.22 0.38 25.08
CA ALA A 231 -13.23 -0.15 24.15
C ALA A 231 -13.66 -0.18 22.66
N ASN A 232 -14.94 0.04 22.35
CA ASN A 232 -15.50 0.17 20.99
C ASN A 232 -16.76 1.04 21.00
N THR A 233 -17.40 1.24 19.83
CA THR A 233 -18.61 2.05 19.66
C THR A 233 -19.65 1.79 20.73
N PHE A 234 -20.10 0.54 20.88
CA PHE A 234 -21.20 0.21 21.78
C PHE A 234 -20.78 0.15 23.26
N SER A 235 -19.55 -0.23 23.54
CA SER A 235 -19.00 -0.18 24.90
C SER A 235 -18.85 1.26 25.40
N ALA A 236 -18.41 2.18 24.53
CA ALA A 236 -18.30 3.60 24.82
C ALA A 236 -19.68 4.25 25.02
N GLN A 237 -20.62 3.92 24.14
CA GLN A 237 -22.02 4.36 24.26
C GLN A 237 -22.63 3.89 25.58
N ALA A 238 -22.44 2.63 25.96
CA ALA A 238 -22.91 2.04 27.18
C ALA A 238 -22.36 2.74 28.43
N ALA A 239 -21.05 2.94 28.48
CA ALA A 239 -20.35 3.62 29.57
C ALA A 239 -20.81 5.06 29.72
N GLY A 240 -20.82 5.83 28.62
CA GLY A 240 -21.25 7.22 28.64
C GLY A 240 -22.70 7.39 29.06
N ALA A 241 -23.62 6.56 28.54
CA ALA A 241 -25.03 6.59 28.93
C ALA A 241 -25.24 6.25 30.40
N ALA A 242 -24.50 5.30 30.96
CA ALA A 242 -24.59 4.95 32.38
C ALA A 242 -24.12 6.11 33.28
N VAL A 243 -23.00 6.74 32.97
CA VAL A 243 -22.46 7.91 33.68
C VAL A 243 -23.42 9.10 33.59
N GLN A 244 -23.98 9.38 32.41
CA GLN A 244 -24.98 10.44 32.20
C GLN A 244 -26.24 10.20 33.03
N ASN A 245 -26.80 8.98 32.98
CA ASN A 245 -28.02 8.62 33.73
C ASN A 245 -27.82 8.66 35.24
N ALA A 246 -26.61 8.38 35.73
CA ALA A 246 -26.23 8.52 37.11
C ALA A 246 -26.00 9.97 37.57
N GLY A 247 -25.96 10.93 36.63
CA GLY A 247 -25.64 12.34 36.91
C GLY A 247 -24.18 12.56 37.34
N LEU A 248 -23.26 11.71 36.86
CA LEU A 248 -21.85 11.70 37.23
C LEU A 248 -20.93 12.28 36.10
N GLY A 249 -21.52 12.89 35.07
CA GLY A 249 -20.77 13.58 34.03
C GLY A 249 -19.83 14.64 34.59
N GLY A 250 -18.56 14.63 34.21
CA GLY A 250 -17.51 15.48 34.76
C GLY A 250 -17.04 15.15 36.20
N ALA A 251 -17.64 14.14 36.86
CA ALA A 251 -17.14 13.57 38.09
C ALA A 251 -16.40 12.24 37.88
N ILE A 252 -16.71 11.55 36.81
CA ILE A 252 -16.01 10.36 36.32
C ILE A 252 -15.51 10.68 34.90
N GLU A 253 -14.22 10.49 34.64
CA GLU A 253 -13.63 10.68 33.35
C GLU A 253 -13.94 9.49 32.42
N VAL A 254 -14.51 9.75 31.25
CA VAL A 254 -14.84 8.70 30.25
C VAL A 254 -14.04 8.90 28.98
N VAL A 255 -13.24 7.90 28.63
CA VAL A 255 -12.60 7.82 27.32
C VAL A 255 -13.36 6.84 26.46
N ALA A 256 -13.89 7.33 25.34
CA ALA A 256 -14.63 6.58 24.36
C ALA A 256 -13.71 6.18 23.20
N PHE A 257 -13.79 4.93 22.75
CA PHE A 257 -13.27 4.52 21.47
C PHE A 257 -14.39 4.61 20.45
N ASP A 258 -14.07 5.07 19.23
CA ASP A 258 -14.99 5.29 18.12
C ASP A 258 -15.88 6.56 18.24
N ALA A 259 -15.90 7.32 17.15
CA ALA A 259 -16.53 8.63 17.10
C ALA A 259 -17.97 8.58 16.56
N SER A 260 -18.84 7.78 17.18
CA SER A 260 -20.28 7.79 16.87
C SER A 260 -20.91 9.15 17.22
N GLU A 261 -22.00 9.53 16.55
CA GLU A 261 -22.72 10.78 16.88
C GLU A 261 -23.08 10.86 18.36
N PHE A 262 -23.49 9.74 18.96
CA PHE A 262 -23.81 9.68 20.38
C PHE A 262 -22.61 9.97 21.28
N ALA A 263 -21.44 9.38 21.00
CA ALA A 263 -20.21 9.65 21.76
C ALA A 263 -19.79 11.14 21.63
N ILE A 264 -19.99 11.72 20.46
CA ILE A 264 -19.71 13.14 20.19
C ILE A 264 -20.69 14.08 20.92
N GLU A 265 -21.98 13.72 21.02
CA GLU A 265 -22.93 14.48 21.85
C GLU A 265 -22.50 14.49 23.31
N LEU A 266 -22.15 13.33 23.87
CA LEU A 266 -21.66 13.22 25.26
C LEU A 266 -20.34 13.96 25.47
N LEU A 267 -19.47 14.01 24.45
CA LEU A 267 -18.24 14.82 24.49
C LEU A 267 -18.56 16.31 24.57
N ARG A 268 -19.49 16.80 23.75
CA ARG A 268 -19.93 18.23 23.80
C ARG A 268 -20.60 18.60 25.12
N GLU A 269 -21.33 17.68 25.70
CA GLU A 269 -21.98 17.86 27.04
C GLU A 269 -20.99 17.75 28.21
N GLY A 270 -19.79 17.23 28.00
CA GLY A 270 -18.77 16.99 29.04
C GLY A 270 -18.98 15.74 29.87
N THR A 271 -19.81 14.80 29.43
CA THR A 271 -19.94 13.46 30.03
C THR A 271 -18.81 12.55 29.57
N VAL A 272 -18.43 12.60 28.30
CA VAL A 272 -17.22 11.98 27.73
C VAL A 272 -16.12 13.03 27.69
N THR A 273 -14.94 12.66 28.12
CA THR A 273 -13.76 13.53 28.21
C THR A 273 -12.96 13.53 26.91
N LEU A 274 -12.83 12.36 26.29
CA LEU A 274 -12.03 12.13 25.09
C LEU A 274 -12.67 11.08 24.21
N VAL A 275 -12.59 11.27 22.89
CA VAL A 275 -12.96 10.27 21.90
C VAL A 275 -11.74 9.95 21.02
N ILE A 276 -11.42 8.66 20.90
CA ILE A 276 -10.38 8.15 20.00
C ILE A 276 -11.09 7.63 18.75
N ALA A 277 -11.07 8.43 17.69
CA ALA A 277 -11.70 8.10 16.41
C ALA A 277 -10.76 7.32 15.50
N GLN A 278 -11.18 6.17 15.03
CA GLN A 278 -10.54 5.46 13.93
C GLN A 278 -10.87 6.13 12.58
N LYS A 279 -10.35 5.59 11.48
CA LYS A 279 -10.59 6.12 10.13
C LYS A 279 -11.23 5.07 9.22
N PRO A 280 -12.46 4.65 9.51
CA PRO A 280 -13.12 3.56 8.77
C PRO A 280 -13.34 3.88 7.28
N TYR A 281 -13.60 5.14 6.90
CA TYR A 281 -13.69 5.54 5.49
C TYR A 281 -12.38 5.23 4.75
N ASP A 282 -11.23 5.56 5.35
CA ASP A 282 -9.91 5.29 4.77
C ASP A 282 -9.70 3.77 4.60
N MET A 283 -10.08 2.98 5.60
CA MET A 283 -9.99 1.51 5.55
C MET A 283 -10.78 0.95 4.36
N GLY A 284 -12.02 1.36 4.19
CA GLY A 284 -12.88 0.92 3.09
C GLY A 284 -12.37 1.34 1.72
N TYR A 285 -11.97 2.62 1.59
CA TYR A 285 -11.46 3.15 0.32
C TYR A 285 -10.17 2.43 -0.11
N LEU A 286 -9.19 2.32 0.81
CA LEU A 286 -7.93 1.63 0.54
C LEU A 286 -8.15 0.15 0.24
N ALA A 287 -9.00 -0.54 0.99
CA ALA A 287 -9.29 -1.95 0.78
C ALA A 287 -9.82 -2.24 -0.64
N THR A 288 -10.79 -1.46 -1.09
CA THR A 288 -11.35 -1.60 -2.44
C THR A 288 -10.33 -1.26 -3.51
N SER A 289 -9.57 -0.18 -3.33
CA SER A 289 -8.51 0.21 -4.27
C SER A 289 -7.43 -0.86 -4.40
N LEU A 290 -7.03 -1.49 -3.29
CA LEU A 290 -6.05 -2.57 -3.28
C LEU A 290 -6.61 -3.88 -3.85
N ALA A 291 -7.89 -4.18 -3.63
CA ALA A 291 -8.55 -5.33 -4.25
C ALA A 291 -8.51 -5.22 -5.78
N VAL A 292 -8.85 -4.04 -6.33
CA VAL A 292 -8.77 -3.78 -7.77
C VAL A 292 -7.33 -3.85 -8.28
N ALA A 293 -6.39 -3.21 -7.57
CA ALA A 293 -4.96 -3.29 -7.91
C ALA A 293 -4.48 -4.75 -7.99
N TYR A 294 -4.84 -5.57 -7.00
CA TYR A 294 -4.50 -7.00 -6.98
C TYR A 294 -5.08 -7.75 -8.17
N LEU A 295 -6.36 -7.56 -8.49
CA LEU A 295 -7.03 -8.21 -9.62
C LEU A 295 -6.46 -7.78 -10.97
N LYS A 296 -5.98 -6.53 -11.09
CA LYS A 296 -5.25 -6.02 -12.27
C LYS A 296 -3.81 -6.53 -12.35
N GLY A 297 -3.34 -7.24 -11.33
CA GLY A 297 -2.02 -7.87 -11.35
C GLY A 297 -0.94 -7.14 -10.56
N TYR A 298 -1.22 -6.02 -9.92
CA TYR A 298 -0.27 -5.30 -9.07
C TYR A 298 -0.15 -5.99 -7.71
N ARG A 299 1.07 -6.31 -7.30
CA ARG A 299 1.33 -7.20 -6.16
C ARG A 299 2.09 -6.54 -5.00
N SER A 300 2.56 -5.31 -5.17
CA SER A 300 3.31 -4.59 -4.12
C SER A 300 2.38 -4.02 -3.06
N ILE A 301 1.60 -4.89 -2.44
CA ILE A 301 0.63 -4.56 -1.39
C ILE A 301 1.26 -4.89 -0.03
N PRO A 302 1.44 -3.89 0.86
CA PRO A 302 1.94 -4.15 2.20
C PRO A 302 1.01 -5.10 2.97
N LYS A 303 1.58 -6.05 3.69
CA LYS A 303 0.81 -7.01 4.52
C LYS A 303 0.06 -6.32 5.67
N ARG A 304 0.48 -5.12 6.06
CA ARG A 304 -0.14 -4.29 7.10
C ARG A 304 -0.18 -2.83 6.67
N ILE A 305 -1.34 -2.21 6.74
CA ILE A 305 -1.53 -0.77 6.52
C ILE A 305 -2.20 -0.16 7.77
N PRO A 306 -1.44 0.54 8.61
CA PRO A 306 -1.99 1.22 9.78
C PRO A 306 -2.72 2.49 9.36
N THR A 307 -3.93 2.73 9.93
CA THR A 307 -4.75 3.90 9.60
C THR A 307 -4.67 5.04 10.62
N GLY A 308 -4.05 4.80 11.78
CA GLY A 308 -3.90 5.80 12.85
C GLY A 308 -5.23 6.24 13.44
N TYR A 309 -5.20 7.33 14.20
CA TYR A 309 -6.35 7.88 14.95
C TYR A 309 -6.51 9.37 14.75
N ALA A 310 -7.71 9.88 15.08
CA ALA A 310 -7.94 11.26 15.44
C ALA A 310 -8.39 11.32 16.91
N VAL A 311 -7.74 12.13 17.73
CA VAL A 311 -8.07 12.30 19.14
C VAL A 311 -8.92 13.56 19.28
N MET A 312 -10.13 13.40 19.78
CA MET A 312 -11.15 14.44 19.88
C MET A 312 -11.43 14.79 21.34
N ASN A 313 -11.48 16.08 21.63
CA ASN A 313 -11.88 16.62 22.92
C ASN A 313 -12.77 17.86 22.72
N GLN A 314 -13.27 18.46 23.81
CA GLN A 314 -14.13 19.65 23.71
C GLN A 314 -13.46 20.86 23.05
N GLU A 315 -12.14 20.95 23.05
CA GLU A 315 -11.41 22.09 22.47
C GLU A 315 -11.27 21.99 20.96
N ASN A 316 -11.20 20.74 20.40
CA ASN A 316 -10.89 20.53 18.98
C ASN A 316 -12.03 19.92 18.17
N ILE A 317 -13.15 19.50 18.78
CA ILE A 317 -14.23 18.77 18.08
C ILE A 317 -14.90 19.59 16.96
N ASP A 318 -14.85 20.91 17.05
CA ASP A 318 -15.42 21.81 16.04
C ASP A 318 -14.40 22.23 14.96
N ASP A 319 -13.14 21.78 15.05
CA ASP A 319 -12.17 21.93 13.97
C ASP A 319 -12.57 21.02 12.80
N PRO A 320 -12.81 21.56 11.58
CA PRO A 320 -13.19 20.76 10.41
C PRO A 320 -12.22 19.63 10.09
N GLU A 321 -10.92 19.80 10.39
CA GLU A 321 -9.90 18.77 10.14
C GLU A 321 -10.00 17.60 11.13
N ILE A 322 -10.64 17.80 12.26
CA ILE A 322 -10.92 16.76 13.25
C ILE A 322 -12.35 16.23 13.09
N ALA A 323 -13.33 17.13 12.93
CA ALA A 323 -14.74 16.76 12.81
C ALA A 323 -15.06 15.85 11.61
N LYS A 324 -14.22 15.86 10.57
CA LYS A 324 -14.37 14.98 9.41
C LYS A 324 -14.28 13.48 9.73
N TYR A 325 -13.74 13.11 10.90
CA TYR A 325 -13.65 11.72 11.37
C TYR A 325 -14.83 11.28 12.24
N ILE A 326 -15.85 12.12 12.44
CA ILE A 326 -17.11 11.71 13.06
C ILE A 326 -17.82 10.74 12.13
N TYR A 327 -18.27 9.63 12.67
CA TYR A 327 -18.89 8.56 11.89
C TYR A 327 -20.29 8.95 11.40
N THR A 328 -20.64 8.44 10.24
CA THR A 328 -22.01 8.62 9.71
C THR A 328 -22.90 7.46 10.14
N GLU A 329 -24.11 7.76 10.59
CA GLU A 329 -25.12 6.75 10.96
C GLU A 329 -25.95 6.27 9.78
N THR A 330 -25.85 6.96 8.65
CA THR A 330 -26.62 6.64 7.44
C THR A 330 -25.71 6.45 6.25
N HIS A 331 -26.14 5.59 5.35
CA HIS A 331 -25.45 5.41 4.07
C HIS A 331 -25.27 6.76 3.36
N ARG A 332 -24.04 7.03 2.95
CA ARG A 332 -23.72 8.19 2.09
C ARG A 332 -23.58 7.73 0.65
N GLU A 333 -24.30 8.40 -0.24
CA GLU A 333 -24.09 8.21 -1.68
C GLU A 333 -22.66 8.62 -2.05
N PRO A 334 -21.95 7.81 -2.87
CA PRO A 334 -20.63 8.18 -3.35
C PRO A 334 -20.66 9.52 -4.10
N GLN A 335 -19.62 10.31 -3.94
CA GLN A 335 -19.44 11.54 -4.71
C GLN A 335 -19.15 11.20 -6.18
N PRO A 336 -19.61 12.01 -7.14
CA PRO A 336 -19.30 11.80 -8.56
C PRO A 336 -17.81 11.62 -8.82
N LYS A 337 -17.48 10.93 -9.91
CA LYS A 337 -16.08 10.85 -10.37
C LYS A 337 -15.49 12.24 -10.53
N ILE A 338 -14.21 12.37 -10.23
CA ILE A 338 -13.50 13.65 -10.37
C ILE A 338 -13.26 13.89 -11.86
N GLU A 339 -13.77 15.01 -12.38
CA GLU A 339 -13.58 15.38 -13.77
C GLU A 339 -12.47 16.40 -13.95
N GLY A 340 -11.73 16.29 -15.04
CA GLY A 340 -10.69 17.26 -15.41
C GLY A 340 -9.46 17.23 -14.52
N TYR A 341 -9.26 16.19 -13.72
CA TYR A 341 -8.10 16.04 -12.86
C TYR A 341 -6.85 15.74 -13.69
N LYS A 342 -5.79 16.50 -13.42
CA LYS A 342 -4.51 16.41 -14.12
C LYS A 342 -3.39 16.09 -13.15
N LEU A 343 -2.78 14.95 -13.37
CA LEU A 343 -1.60 14.49 -12.62
C LEU A 343 -0.35 14.71 -13.48
N ALA A 344 0.60 15.51 -12.97
CA ALA A 344 1.92 15.62 -13.58
C ALA A 344 2.77 14.41 -13.21
N PHE A 345 3.40 13.78 -14.21
CA PHE A 345 4.32 12.66 -14.01
C PHE A 345 5.68 12.99 -14.65
N VAL A 346 6.72 13.08 -13.80
CA VAL A 346 8.10 13.37 -14.25
C VAL A 346 9.01 12.21 -13.81
N PRO A 347 9.35 11.27 -14.71
CA PRO A 347 10.28 10.19 -14.43
C PRO A 347 11.72 10.70 -14.24
N GLY A 348 12.64 9.80 -13.90
CA GLY A 348 14.07 10.14 -13.76
C GLY A 348 14.75 10.40 -15.11
N VAL A 349 14.48 9.55 -16.09
CA VAL A 349 15.04 9.65 -17.46
C VAL A 349 14.17 8.90 -18.46
N ASN A 350 14.26 9.29 -19.74
CA ASN A 350 13.65 8.56 -20.85
C ASN A 350 14.58 8.67 -22.11
N PRO A 351 14.88 7.57 -22.84
CA PRO A 351 14.25 6.24 -22.67
C PRO A 351 15.02 5.34 -21.70
N ASP A 352 14.31 4.84 -20.69
CA ASP A 352 14.73 3.75 -19.81
C ASP A 352 13.55 2.78 -19.67
N PRO A 353 13.71 1.47 -19.95
CA PRO A 353 12.66 0.47 -19.82
C PRO A 353 11.99 0.44 -18.43
N PHE A 354 12.74 0.78 -17.38
CA PHE A 354 12.22 0.91 -16.02
C PHE A 354 11.13 1.99 -15.94
N TYR A 355 11.44 3.23 -16.36
CA TYR A 355 10.48 4.33 -16.32
C TYR A 355 9.36 4.21 -17.37
N ILE A 356 9.61 3.56 -18.50
CA ILE A 356 8.58 3.21 -19.48
C ILE A 356 7.54 2.28 -18.83
N THR A 357 8.00 1.24 -18.14
CA THR A 357 7.12 0.29 -17.43
C THR A 357 6.36 0.99 -16.30
N MET A 358 6.99 1.90 -15.57
CA MET A 358 6.33 2.70 -14.54
C MET A 358 5.21 3.58 -15.12
N ALA A 359 5.49 4.26 -16.23
CA ALA A 359 4.48 5.10 -16.91
C ALA A 359 3.29 4.28 -17.42
N ILE A 360 3.50 3.02 -17.82
CA ILE A 360 2.40 2.11 -18.23
C ILE A 360 1.50 1.84 -17.01
N GLY A 361 2.06 1.47 -15.86
CA GLY A 361 1.26 1.25 -14.65
C GLY A 361 0.49 2.50 -14.20
N ALA A 362 1.14 3.67 -14.29
CA ALA A 362 0.48 4.95 -13.99
C ALA A 362 -0.70 5.22 -14.93
N ARG A 363 -0.55 4.96 -16.25
CA ARG A 363 -1.63 5.15 -17.23
C ARG A 363 -2.78 4.16 -17.03
N GLU A 364 -2.48 2.90 -16.70
CA GLU A 364 -3.51 1.89 -16.41
C GLU A 364 -4.37 2.32 -15.20
N ALA A 365 -3.74 2.84 -14.15
CA ALA A 365 -4.50 3.42 -13.03
C ALA A 365 -5.29 4.67 -13.43
N ALA A 366 -4.68 5.58 -14.20
CA ALA A 366 -5.35 6.80 -14.66
C ALA A 366 -6.59 6.52 -15.51
N GLU A 367 -6.57 5.46 -16.34
CA GLU A 367 -7.73 5.01 -17.11
C GLU A 367 -8.88 4.55 -16.21
N LEU A 368 -8.61 3.80 -15.12
CA LEU A 368 -9.63 3.38 -14.16
C LEU A 368 -10.32 4.58 -13.50
N TYR A 369 -9.53 5.57 -13.08
CA TYR A 369 -10.06 6.77 -12.43
C TYR A 369 -10.61 7.82 -13.41
N GLY A 370 -10.33 7.70 -14.71
CA GLY A 370 -10.76 8.67 -15.73
C GLY A 370 -10.02 10.01 -15.64
N ILE A 371 -8.75 10.01 -15.25
CA ILE A 371 -7.91 11.22 -15.09
C ILE A 371 -6.86 11.36 -16.19
N GLU A 372 -6.34 12.58 -16.37
CA GLU A 372 -5.30 12.90 -17.37
C GLU A 372 -3.91 12.86 -16.73
N ILE A 373 -2.97 12.14 -17.35
CA ILE A 373 -1.55 12.22 -17.01
C ILE A 373 -0.84 13.19 -17.96
N ILE A 374 -0.21 14.21 -17.39
CA ILE A 374 0.70 15.12 -18.09
C ILE A 374 2.12 14.64 -17.85
N GLN A 375 2.63 13.79 -18.75
CA GLN A 375 4.00 13.29 -18.65
C GLN A 375 4.99 14.23 -19.34
N GLN A 376 6.12 14.52 -18.68
CA GLN A 376 7.27 15.25 -19.23
C GLN A 376 8.56 14.53 -18.83
N ASP A 377 9.36 14.17 -19.82
CA ASP A 377 10.50 13.26 -19.65
C ASP A 377 11.84 14.01 -19.73
N PRO A 378 12.70 13.93 -18.69
CA PRO A 378 14.10 14.33 -18.79
C PRO A 378 14.85 13.41 -19.77
N GLN A 379 15.78 13.97 -20.56
CA GLN A 379 16.60 13.21 -21.50
C GLN A 379 17.86 12.61 -20.86
N GLU A 380 18.20 13.06 -19.66
CA GLU A 380 19.32 12.58 -18.85
C GLU A 380 18.87 12.51 -17.38
N PHE A 381 19.42 11.57 -16.65
CA PHE A 381 19.20 11.46 -15.19
C PHE A 381 20.01 12.56 -14.47
N ASN A 382 19.54 13.81 -14.60
CA ASN A 382 20.29 15.01 -14.21
C ASN A 382 19.35 16.08 -13.62
N PRO A 383 19.62 16.59 -12.39
CA PRO A 383 18.78 17.59 -11.74
C PRO A 383 18.70 18.92 -12.50
N THR A 384 19.75 19.30 -13.26
CA THR A 384 19.73 20.54 -14.05
C THR A 384 18.82 20.45 -15.28
N ILE A 385 18.54 19.22 -15.74
CA ILE A 385 17.59 18.95 -16.83
C ILE A 385 16.17 18.79 -16.26
N GLN A 386 16.03 18.14 -15.12
CA GLN A 386 14.71 17.84 -14.51
C GLN A 386 14.07 19.10 -13.90
N THR A 387 14.85 19.97 -13.24
CA THR A 387 14.36 21.19 -12.57
C THR A 387 13.50 22.07 -13.47
N PRO A 388 13.95 22.53 -14.67
CA PRO A 388 13.13 23.40 -15.52
C PRO A 388 11.86 22.72 -16.06
N ILE A 389 11.83 21.39 -16.16
CA ILE A 389 10.64 20.61 -16.54
C ILE A 389 9.58 20.73 -15.42
N ILE A 390 10.00 20.54 -14.18
CA ILE A 390 9.11 20.68 -13.00
C ILE A 390 8.58 22.10 -12.88
N GLU A 391 9.46 23.12 -12.98
CA GLU A 391 9.07 24.52 -12.94
C GLU A 391 8.06 24.89 -14.03
N ALA A 392 8.25 24.37 -15.25
CA ALA A 392 7.33 24.60 -16.35
C ALA A 392 5.94 23.96 -16.11
N LEU A 393 5.89 22.78 -15.49
CA LEU A 393 4.64 22.12 -15.12
C LEU A 393 3.91 22.89 -14.01
N VAL A 394 4.63 23.38 -13.00
CA VAL A 394 4.06 24.23 -11.94
C VAL A 394 3.50 25.53 -12.53
N ALA A 395 4.24 26.17 -13.43
CA ALA A 395 3.83 27.42 -14.08
C ALA A 395 2.57 27.28 -14.96
N ARG A 396 2.15 26.06 -15.35
CA ARG A 396 0.88 25.84 -16.06
C ARG A 396 -0.34 26.25 -15.24
N GLY A 397 -0.29 26.02 -13.91
CA GLY A 397 -1.39 26.37 -12.99
C GLY A 397 -2.66 25.50 -13.12
N ASP A 398 -2.57 24.35 -13.85
CA ASP A 398 -3.69 23.42 -14.06
C ASP A 398 -3.37 21.98 -13.60
N ILE A 399 -2.28 21.80 -12.84
CA ILE A 399 -1.88 20.51 -12.26
C ILE A 399 -2.48 20.36 -10.86
N ASN A 400 -3.14 19.25 -10.63
CA ASN A 400 -3.78 18.93 -9.35
C ASN A 400 -2.87 18.14 -8.41
N PHE A 401 -2.00 17.29 -8.97
CA PHE A 401 -1.10 16.43 -8.20
C PHE A 401 0.21 16.20 -8.94
N PHE A 402 1.30 16.00 -8.20
CA PHE A 402 2.63 15.83 -8.78
C PHE A 402 3.25 14.50 -8.36
N VAL A 403 3.69 13.70 -9.33
CA VAL A 403 4.45 12.45 -9.14
C VAL A 403 5.78 12.58 -9.84
N THR A 404 6.88 12.33 -9.13
CA THR A 404 8.22 12.43 -9.73
C THR A 404 9.19 11.42 -9.15
N ALA A 405 10.18 11.01 -9.96
CA ALA A 405 11.39 10.33 -9.54
C ALA A 405 12.54 11.36 -9.50
N PRO A 406 12.88 11.93 -8.34
CA PRO A 406 13.94 12.94 -8.22
C PRO A 406 15.30 12.40 -8.65
N THR A 407 16.00 13.14 -9.52
CA THR A 407 17.30 12.71 -10.08
C THR A 407 18.49 12.98 -9.16
N ASP A 408 18.27 13.62 -8.03
CA ASP A 408 19.28 13.83 -6.95
C ASP A 408 18.57 14.09 -5.62
N LYS A 409 19.01 13.41 -4.56
CA LYS A 409 18.33 13.46 -3.26
C LYS A 409 18.40 14.82 -2.54
N GLN A 410 19.40 15.66 -2.85
CA GLN A 410 19.58 16.97 -2.21
C GLN A 410 19.25 18.13 -3.18
N GLN A 411 19.74 18.05 -4.42
CA GLN A 411 19.59 19.14 -5.38
C GLN A 411 18.14 19.34 -5.83
N MET A 412 17.30 18.30 -5.72
CA MET A 412 15.90 18.39 -6.10
C MET A 412 14.98 18.93 -4.99
N ILE A 413 15.46 19.10 -3.76
CA ILE A 413 14.63 19.61 -2.64
C ILE A 413 14.05 20.99 -2.98
N PRO A 414 14.84 22.02 -3.42
CA PRO A 414 14.30 23.37 -3.63
C PRO A 414 13.20 23.45 -4.69
N VAL A 415 13.31 22.71 -5.79
CA VAL A 415 12.29 22.73 -6.83
C VAL A 415 11.01 22.02 -6.39
N LEU A 416 11.12 20.95 -5.58
CA LEU A 416 9.94 20.26 -5.03
C LEU A 416 9.28 21.04 -3.88
N GLU A 417 10.05 21.84 -3.14
CA GLU A 417 9.47 22.86 -2.26
C GLU A 417 8.65 23.88 -3.05
N GLY A 418 9.12 24.28 -4.24
CA GLY A 418 8.36 25.14 -5.15
C GLY A 418 7.02 24.52 -5.59
N VAL A 419 6.95 23.19 -5.80
CA VAL A 419 5.69 22.47 -6.06
C VAL A 419 4.75 22.55 -4.86
N ARG A 420 5.26 22.26 -3.65
CA ARG A 420 4.51 22.41 -2.38
C ARG A 420 3.99 23.83 -2.18
N ASP A 421 4.86 24.82 -2.38
CA ASP A 421 4.53 26.24 -2.15
C ASP A 421 3.51 26.79 -3.17
N ALA A 422 3.43 26.14 -4.35
CA ALA A 422 2.34 26.36 -5.30
C ALA A 422 1.01 25.70 -4.88
N GLY A 423 0.97 25.01 -3.74
CA GLY A 423 -0.21 24.31 -3.24
C GLY A 423 -0.52 23.00 -3.96
N ILE A 424 0.45 22.42 -4.68
CA ILE A 424 0.28 21.15 -5.41
C ILE A 424 0.79 20.02 -4.53
N PRO A 425 -0.08 19.09 -4.11
CA PRO A 425 0.35 17.89 -3.37
C PRO A 425 1.26 17.02 -4.24
N LEU A 426 2.25 16.37 -3.62
CA LEU A 426 3.22 15.56 -4.35
C LEU A 426 3.63 14.29 -3.61
N LEU A 427 4.02 13.29 -4.37
CA LEU A 427 4.73 12.11 -3.88
C LEU A 427 5.94 11.78 -4.76
N THR A 428 6.86 10.99 -4.22
CA THR A 428 8.01 10.51 -4.99
C THR A 428 7.90 9.01 -5.27
N VAL A 429 8.39 8.61 -6.45
CA VAL A 429 8.46 7.22 -6.89
C VAL A 429 9.90 6.84 -7.18
N ASP A 430 10.27 5.57 -7.00
CA ASP A 430 11.61 5.03 -7.23
C ASP A 430 12.70 5.68 -6.37
N THR A 431 12.96 6.96 -6.57
CA THR A 431 13.93 7.77 -5.82
C THR A 431 13.23 8.71 -4.84
N PHE A 432 13.94 9.14 -3.82
CA PHE A 432 13.45 10.05 -2.79
C PHE A 432 14.37 11.28 -2.61
N ILE A 433 13.90 12.29 -1.91
CA ILE A 433 14.68 13.47 -1.50
C ILE A 433 14.99 13.45 -0.01
N GLY A 434 16.06 14.13 0.40
CA GLY A 434 16.54 14.13 1.78
C GLY A 434 17.04 12.75 2.20
N ASP A 435 16.61 12.32 3.37
CA ASP A 435 16.89 11.00 3.96
C ASP A 435 15.84 9.92 3.57
N GLY A 436 14.72 10.33 2.94
CA GLY A 436 13.62 9.43 2.55
C GLY A 436 12.65 9.08 3.68
N ASP A 437 12.88 9.54 4.91
CA ASP A 437 11.91 9.45 6.01
C ASP A 437 10.95 10.63 5.99
N TYR A 438 9.88 10.51 5.20
CA TYR A 438 8.87 11.56 5.10
C TYR A 438 7.93 11.65 6.32
N ALA A 439 8.11 10.80 7.32
CA ALA A 439 7.39 10.88 8.59
C ALA A 439 8.12 11.76 9.61
N ASN A 440 9.44 11.54 9.81
CA ASN A 440 10.20 12.15 10.89
C ASN A 440 11.55 12.73 10.44
N GLY A 441 11.88 12.63 9.14
CA GLY A 441 13.16 13.04 8.59
C GLY A 441 13.30 14.53 8.32
N GLU A 442 14.35 14.88 7.57
CA GLU A 442 14.65 16.28 7.20
C GLU A 442 13.59 16.88 6.28
N VAL A 443 12.96 16.07 5.44
CA VAL A 443 11.94 16.46 4.46
C VAL A 443 10.68 15.67 4.71
N THR A 444 9.59 16.35 5.10
CA THR A 444 8.32 15.69 5.47
C THR A 444 7.13 16.08 4.60
N PHE A 445 7.30 17.00 3.64
CA PHE A 445 6.20 17.52 2.84
C PHE A 445 5.68 16.57 1.73
N PRO A 446 6.45 15.63 1.17
CA PRO A 446 5.88 14.65 0.27
C PRO A 446 4.87 13.74 0.99
N ILE A 447 3.79 13.41 0.31
CA ILE A 447 2.71 12.57 0.87
C ILE A 447 3.21 11.16 1.14
N SER A 448 3.97 10.59 0.19
CA SER A 448 4.52 9.25 0.28
C SER A 448 5.78 9.12 -0.59
N TYR A 449 6.60 8.13 -0.28
CA TYR A 449 7.62 7.57 -1.16
C TYR A 449 7.24 6.13 -1.51
N ILE A 450 7.09 5.84 -2.80
CA ILE A 450 6.76 4.51 -3.34
C ILE A 450 7.97 3.97 -4.09
N GLY A 451 8.60 2.91 -3.59
CA GLY A 451 9.81 2.36 -4.20
C GLY A 451 10.33 1.12 -3.48
N SER A 452 11.38 0.54 -4.01
CA SER A 452 12.03 -0.66 -3.44
C SER A 452 12.84 -0.33 -2.17
N ASP A 453 13.13 -1.33 -1.36
CA ASP A 453 14.16 -1.25 -0.31
C ASP A 453 15.53 -1.45 -0.96
N ASN A 454 16.16 -0.34 -1.32
CA ASN A 454 17.38 -0.36 -2.13
C ASN A 454 18.59 -0.88 -1.37
N PHE A 455 18.64 -0.68 -0.05
CA PHE A 455 19.69 -1.24 0.78
C PHE A 455 19.62 -2.77 0.79
N GLU A 456 18.42 -3.31 1.06
CA GLU A 456 18.17 -4.75 1.04
C GLU A 456 18.45 -5.35 -0.35
N GLY A 457 18.05 -4.65 -1.42
CA GLY A 457 18.34 -5.08 -2.79
C GLY A 457 19.84 -5.21 -3.09
N GLY A 458 20.64 -4.25 -2.66
CA GLY A 458 22.09 -4.31 -2.76
C GLY A 458 22.71 -5.40 -1.89
N TYR A 459 22.18 -5.58 -0.69
CA TYR A 459 22.61 -6.65 0.22
C TYR A 459 22.32 -8.03 -0.37
N ILE A 460 21.13 -8.27 -0.93
CA ILE A 460 20.76 -9.50 -1.63
C ILE A 460 21.71 -9.77 -2.78
N ALA A 461 22.04 -8.75 -3.59
CA ALA A 461 22.94 -8.90 -4.74
C ALA A 461 24.29 -9.48 -4.35
N CYS A 462 24.94 -8.86 -3.38
CA CYS A 462 26.29 -9.26 -2.98
C CYS A 462 26.33 -10.47 -2.02
N SER A 463 25.26 -10.70 -1.24
CA SER A 463 25.10 -11.97 -0.51
C SER A 463 24.94 -13.16 -1.46
N THR A 464 24.20 -13.00 -2.56
CA THR A 464 24.09 -14.05 -3.59
C THR A 464 25.44 -14.34 -4.25
N LEU A 465 26.23 -13.29 -4.57
CA LEU A 465 27.59 -13.50 -5.05
C LEU A 465 28.45 -14.27 -4.04
N ALA A 466 28.33 -13.96 -2.75
CA ALA A 466 29.03 -14.68 -1.68
C ALA A 466 28.61 -16.17 -1.58
N ASP A 467 27.32 -16.45 -1.73
CA ASP A 467 26.80 -17.83 -1.69
C ASP A 467 27.31 -18.68 -2.86
N ILE A 468 27.52 -18.07 -4.02
CA ILE A 468 28.01 -18.74 -5.22
C ILE A 468 29.54 -18.90 -5.19
N LEU A 469 30.26 -17.82 -4.88
CA LEU A 469 31.71 -17.72 -5.05
C LEU A 469 32.51 -18.13 -3.81
N GLY A 470 31.94 -17.93 -2.61
CA GLY A 470 32.60 -18.19 -1.33
C GLY A 470 33.46 -17.04 -0.81
N GLU A 471 33.97 -17.22 0.41
CA GLU A 471 34.82 -16.25 1.11
C GLU A 471 36.11 -15.93 0.32
N GLY A 472 36.52 -14.67 0.35
CA GLY A 472 37.71 -14.18 -0.36
C GLY A 472 37.49 -13.84 -1.84
N ALA A 473 36.28 -14.04 -2.38
CA ALA A 473 35.97 -13.68 -3.77
C ALA A 473 36.01 -12.16 -4.00
N ARG A 474 36.49 -11.77 -5.16
CA ARG A 474 36.79 -10.37 -5.53
C ARG A 474 35.60 -9.78 -6.29
N ILE A 475 34.96 -8.81 -5.69
CA ILE A 475 33.73 -8.19 -6.18
C ILE A 475 34.03 -6.78 -6.73
N TYR A 476 33.53 -6.52 -7.92
CA TYR A 476 33.51 -5.20 -8.56
C TYR A 476 32.09 -4.67 -8.64
N ILE A 477 31.91 -3.38 -8.37
CA ILE A 477 30.62 -2.69 -8.50
C ILE A 477 30.67 -1.69 -9.65
N GLN A 478 29.74 -1.82 -10.60
CA GLN A 478 29.46 -0.80 -11.60
C GLN A 478 28.23 -0.02 -11.15
N ASN A 479 28.37 1.29 -10.90
CA ASN A 479 27.33 2.15 -10.36
C ASN A 479 27.16 3.42 -11.19
N VAL A 480 26.17 4.27 -10.86
CA VAL A 480 25.84 5.48 -11.62
C VAL A 480 26.71 6.66 -11.19
N ARG A 481 26.45 7.23 -10.03
CA ARG A 481 27.21 8.30 -9.36
C ARG A 481 26.68 8.51 -7.94
N PRO A 482 27.48 9.06 -7.04
CA PRO A 482 27.00 9.45 -5.70
C PRO A 482 25.89 10.53 -5.76
N GLY A 483 24.98 10.50 -4.79
CA GLY A 483 23.87 11.46 -4.65
C GLY A 483 22.54 10.97 -5.21
N ILE A 484 22.51 9.80 -5.85
CA ILE A 484 21.27 9.13 -6.25
C ILE A 484 20.84 8.22 -5.10
N SER A 485 19.66 8.50 -4.54
CA SER A 485 19.17 7.83 -3.32
C SER A 485 19.14 6.31 -3.42
N THR A 486 18.72 5.78 -4.56
CA THR A 486 18.57 4.34 -4.79
C THR A 486 19.92 3.64 -4.94
N THR A 487 20.78 4.13 -5.81
CA THR A 487 22.05 3.47 -6.11
C THR A 487 23.10 3.69 -5.02
N ASP A 488 23.02 4.79 -4.25
CA ASP A 488 23.80 4.95 -3.01
C ASP A 488 23.47 3.83 -2.01
N GLN A 489 22.18 3.57 -1.77
CA GLN A 489 21.73 2.53 -0.85
C GLN A 489 22.06 1.11 -1.34
N ARG A 490 21.94 0.85 -2.66
CA ARG A 490 22.32 -0.45 -3.25
C ARG A 490 23.81 -0.72 -3.08
N GLU A 491 24.67 0.29 -3.29
CA GLU A 491 26.11 0.18 -3.04
C GLU A 491 26.40 -0.07 -1.57
N GLU A 492 25.73 0.65 -0.66
CA GLU A 492 25.90 0.49 0.80
C GLU A 492 25.52 -0.92 1.25
N GLY A 493 24.36 -1.43 0.83
CA GLY A 493 23.92 -2.79 1.15
C GLY A 493 24.87 -3.87 0.60
N CYS A 494 25.35 -3.70 -0.64
CA CYS A 494 26.37 -4.60 -1.22
C CYS A 494 27.68 -4.55 -0.43
N ARG A 495 28.17 -3.38 -0.03
CA ARG A 495 29.39 -3.24 0.80
C ARG A 495 29.24 -3.93 2.14
N GLN A 496 28.08 -3.82 2.78
CA GLN A 496 27.81 -4.53 4.02
C GLN A 496 27.85 -6.06 3.83
N ALA A 497 27.21 -6.57 2.79
CA ALA A 497 27.26 -8.00 2.47
C ALA A 497 28.68 -8.48 2.17
N ILE A 498 29.49 -7.69 1.45
CA ILE A 498 30.90 -7.96 1.18
C ILE A 498 31.68 -8.11 2.50
N GLU A 499 31.52 -7.16 3.43
CA GLU A 499 32.19 -7.18 4.73
C GLU A 499 31.76 -8.39 5.59
N GLU A 500 30.44 -8.60 5.75
CA GLU A 500 29.89 -9.68 6.59
C GLU A 500 30.20 -11.08 6.06
N ARG A 501 30.29 -11.25 4.74
CA ARG A 501 30.52 -12.52 4.08
C ARG A 501 32.01 -12.78 3.72
N GLY A 502 32.90 -11.87 4.11
CA GLY A 502 34.34 -12.02 3.91
C GLY A 502 34.79 -11.97 2.46
N LEU A 503 34.09 -11.19 1.60
CA LEU A 503 34.49 -10.94 0.23
C LEU A 503 35.50 -9.77 0.15
N GLU A 504 36.11 -9.56 -1.01
CA GLU A 504 37.02 -8.45 -1.27
C GLU A 504 36.40 -7.48 -2.29
N LEU A 505 36.18 -6.21 -1.90
CA LEU A 505 35.78 -5.18 -2.85
C LEU A 505 36.99 -4.65 -3.62
N VAL A 506 37.14 -5.00 -4.88
CA VAL A 506 38.27 -4.63 -5.74
C VAL A 506 38.08 -3.32 -6.50
N GLY A 507 36.90 -2.75 -6.50
CA GLY A 507 36.66 -1.43 -7.09
C GLY A 507 35.19 -1.08 -7.24
N VAL A 508 34.94 0.23 -7.35
CA VAL A 508 33.65 0.81 -7.76
C VAL A 508 33.94 1.84 -8.83
N ASP A 509 33.26 1.77 -9.97
CA ASP A 509 33.32 2.79 -10.99
C ASP A 509 31.92 3.38 -11.24
N TYR A 510 31.89 4.65 -11.64
CA TYR A 510 30.68 5.43 -11.81
C TYR A 510 30.52 5.83 -13.26
N ASN A 511 29.43 5.42 -13.91
CA ASN A 511 29.20 5.56 -15.35
C ASN A 511 28.32 6.75 -15.77
N GLU A 512 27.90 7.60 -14.81
CA GLU A 512 27.02 8.76 -15.07
C GLU A 512 25.74 8.39 -15.83
N ASP A 513 25.24 7.17 -15.62
CA ASP A 513 24.08 6.56 -16.31
C ASP A 513 24.29 6.34 -17.84
N ASP A 514 25.55 6.32 -18.30
CA ASP A 514 25.93 6.01 -19.70
C ASP A 514 26.43 4.55 -19.80
N PRO A 515 25.68 3.64 -20.44
CA PRO A 515 26.07 2.25 -20.60
C PRO A 515 27.36 2.06 -21.41
N ASN A 516 27.70 2.96 -22.33
CA ASN A 516 28.94 2.87 -23.11
C ASN A 516 30.16 3.21 -22.22
N LEU A 517 30.05 4.25 -21.38
CA LEU A 517 31.09 4.58 -20.42
C LEU A 517 31.28 3.43 -19.43
N GLY A 518 30.21 2.90 -18.87
CA GLY A 518 30.26 1.77 -17.95
C GLY A 518 30.88 0.51 -18.56
N GLN A 519 30.56 0.20 -19.83
CA GLN A 519 31.16 -0.92 -20.56
C GLN A 519 32.68 -0.74 -20.72
N GLN A 520 33.14 0.47 -21.07
CA GLN A 520 34.56 0.77 -21.18
C GLN A 520 35.28 0.64 -19.81
N GLN A 521 34.67 1.15 -18.75
CA GLN A 521 35.20 1.04 -17.39
C GLN A 521 35.30 -0.42 -16.95
N THR A 522 34.24 -1.20 -17.13
CA THR A 522 34.22 -2.62 -16.77
C THR A 522 35.25 -3.41 -17.59
N ALA A 523 35.37 -3.18 -18.89
CA ALA A 523 36.38 -3.83 -19.74
C ALA A 523 37.80 -3.52 -19.26
N ALA A 524 38.11 -2.25 -18.93
CA ALA A 524 39.41 -1.86 -18.37
C ALA A 524 39.70 -2.51 -17.02
N ARG A 525 38.68 -2.70 -16.17
CA ARG A 525 38.82 -3.43 -14.91
C ARG A 525 39.14 -4.91 -15.13
N LEU A 526 38.44 -5.56 -16.04
CA LEU A 526 38.69 -6.97 -16.40
C LEU A 526 40.11 -7.21 -16.93
N GLU A 527 40.73 -6.21 -17.60
CA GLU A 527 42.10 -6.29 -18.08
C GLU A 527 43.14 -6.06 -16.96
N SER A 528 42.83 -5.25 -15.95
CA SER A 528 43.77 -4.76 -14.95
C SER A 528 43.65 -5.40 -13.57
N THR A 529 42.52 -6.05 -13.28
CA THR A 529 42.18 -6.55 -11.95
C THR A 529 41.56 -7.93 -12.07
N GLU A 530 41.95 -8.87 -11.22
CA GLU A 530 41.24 -10.15 -11.13
C GLU A 530 39.90 -9.93 -10.43
N ILE A 531 38.80 -10.35 -11.07
CA ILE A 531 37.41 -10.19 -10.62
C ILE A 531 36.74 -11.54 -10.70
N ASP A 532 36.03 -11.93 -9.64
CA ASP A 532 35.24 -13.16 -9.56
C ASP A 532 33.74 -12.87 -9.71
N GLY A 533 33.29 -11.72 -9.24
CA GLY A 533 31.89 -11.29 -9.34
C GLY A 533 31.72 -9.80 -9.62
N ILE A 534 30.63 -9.44 -10.33
CA ILE A 534 30.28 -8.06 -10.66
C ILE A 534 28.83 -7.79 -10.23
N PHE A 535 28.62 -6.66 -9.57
CA PHE A 535 27.31 -6.10 -9.32
C PHE A 535 27.05 -4.87 -10.15
N GLY A 536 26.05 -4.90 -11.04
CA GLY A 536 25.57 -3.74 -11.79
C GLY A 536 24.35 -3.13 -11.08
N ALA A 537 24.50 -1.92 -10.55
CA ALA A 537 23.60 -1.35 -9.54
C ALA A 537 22.28 -0.77 -10.07
N ASN A 538 22.13 -0.60 -11.39
CA ASN A 538 20.89 -0.18 -12.06
C ASN A 538 20.85 -0.71 -13.50
N THR A 539 19.78 -0.38 -14.24
CA THR A 539 19.56 -0.82 -15.64
C THR A 539 20.81 -0.69 -16.51
N PHE A 540 21.38 0.51 -16.60
CA PHE A 540 22.50 0.77 -17.51
C PHE A 540 23.85 0.28 -16.96
N SER A 541 24.05 0.29 -15.65
CA SER A 541 25.23 -0.31 -15.03
C SER A 541 25.26 -1.83 -15.20
N ALA A 542 24.12 -2.50 -15.06
CA ALA A 542 23.99 -3.93 -15.30
C ALA A 542 24.20 -4.29 -16.78
N GLN A 543 23.61 -3.50 -17.69
CA GLN A 543 23.82 -3.65 -19.13
C GLN A 543 25.30 -3.50 -19.49
N ALA A 544 25.97 -2.49 -18.95
CA ALA A 544 27.40 -2.22 -19.17
C ALA A 544 28.28 -3.39 -18.69
N ALA A 545 28.05 -3.86 -17.47
CA ALA A 545 28.79 -4.97 -16.87
C ALA A 545 28.60 -6.27 -17.69
N GLY A 546 27.36 -6.63 -17.97
CA GLY A 546 27.02 -7.83 -18.74
C GLY A 546 27.62 -7.80 -20.15
N ALA A 547 27.51 -6.67 -20.88
CA ALA A 547 28.09 -6.51 -22.20
C ALA A 547 29.63 -6.62 -22.21
N ALA A 548 30.30 -6.06 -21.18
CA ALA A 548 31.75 -6.16 -21.07
C ALA A 548 32.21 -7.62 -20.84
N VAL A 549 31.54 -8.35 -19.95
CA VAL A 549 31.81 -9.76 -19.67
C VAL A 549 31.54 -10.64 -20.90
N GLN A 550 30.43 -10.41 -21.61
CA GLN A 550 30.10 -11.11 -22.86
C GLN A 550 31.16 -10.87 -23.94
N ASN A 551 31.51 -9.60 -24.18
CA ASN A 551 32.52 -9.24 -25.19
C ASN A 551 33.90 -9.79 -24.86
N ALA A 552 34.26 -9.94 -23.60
CA ALA A 552 35.50 -10.57 -23.14
C ALA A 552 35.47 -12.11 -23.25
N GLY A 553 34.31 -12.71 -23.54
CA GLY A 553 34.13 -14.17 -23.57
C GLY A 553 34.24 -14.82 -22.18
N LEU A 554 33.91 -14.08 -21.13
CA LEU A 554 34.03 -14.49 -19.73
C LEU A 554 32.67 -14.90 -19.08
N GLY A 555 31.62 -15.01 -19.89
CA GLY A 555 30.31 -15.49 -19.44
C GLY A 555 30.42 -16.86 -18.76
N GLY A 556 29.87 -17.02 -17.56
CA GLY A 556 29.98 -18.20 -16.73
C GLY A 556 31.35 -18.45 -16.06
N ALA A 557 32.33 -17.56 -16.29
CA ALA A 557 33.61 -17.53 -15.57
C ALA A 557 33.66 -16.38 -14.55
N ILE A 558 32.88 -15.34 -14.76
CA ILE A 558 32.63 -14.25 -13.83
C ILE A 558 31.12 -14.20 -13.56
N GLU A 559 30.76 -14.24 -12.29
CA GLU A 559 29.35 -14.15 -11.88
C GLU A 559 28.87 -12.70 -11.96
N VAL A 560 27.77 -12.46 -12.66
CA VAL A 560 27.20 -11.11 -12.81
C VAL A 560 25.82 -11.07 -12.19
N VAL A 561 25.62 -10.21 -11.21
CA VAL A 561 24.29 -9.86 -10.67
C VAL A 561 23.87 -8.52 -11.24
N ALA A 562 22.77 -8.53 -11.98
CA ALA A 562 22.17 -7.36 -12.59
C ALA A 562 21.03 -6.83 -11.70
N PHE A 563 21.00 -5.53 -11.49
CA PHE A 563 19.80 -4.87 -10.99
C PHE A 563 18.97 -4.39 -12.17
N ASP A 564 17.64 -4.52 -12.07
CA ASP A 564 16.68 -4.18 -13.11
C ASP A 564 16.56 -5.19 -14.26
N ALA A 565 15.31 -5.57 -14.56
CA ALA A 565 14.97 -6.62 -15.51
C ALA A 565 14.72 -6.07 -16.94
N SER A 566 15.68 -5.33 -17.49
CA SER A 566 15.63 -4.92 -18.89
C SER A 566 15.67 -6.13 -19.84
N ALA A 567 15.11 -6.00 -21.05
CA ALA A 567 15.13 -7.08 -22.03
C ALA A 567 16.57 -7.57 -22.30
N PHE A 568 17.54 -6.67 -22.33
CA PHE A 568 18.95 -7.00 -22.51
C PHE A 568 19.53 -7.82 -21.34
N ALA A 569 19.25 -7.43 -20.08
CA ALA A 569 19.68 -8.19 -18.91
C ALA A 569 19.07 -9.60 -18.89
N ILE A 570 17.81 -9.74 -19.32
CA ILE A 570 17.11 -11.03 -19.42
C ILE A 570 17.69 -11.90 -20.55
N GLU A 571 18.10 -11.31 -21.69
CA GLU A 571 18.78 -12.04 -22.75
C GLU A 571 20.12 -12.61 -22.24
N LEU A 572 20.93 -11.81 -21.57
CA LEU A 572 22.19 -12.25 -20.96
C LEU A 572 21.99 -13.30 -19.85
N LEU A 573 20.87 -13.21 -19.08
CA LEU A 573 20.49 -14.22 -18.10
C LEU A 573 20.20 -15.57 -18.78
N ARG A 574 19.44 -15.58 -19.87
CA ARG A 574 19.13 -16.80 -20.63
C ARG A 574 20.37 -17.43 -21.26
N GLU A 575 21.32 -16.60 -21.71
CA GLU A 575 22.61 -17.04 -22.26
C GLU A 575 23.60 -17.52 -21.19
N GLY A 576 23.38 -17.21 -19.90
CA GLY A 576 24.26 -17.56 -18.79
C GLY A 576 25.45 -16.60 -18.61
N THR A 577 25.42 -15.41 -19.21
CA THR A 577 26.40 -14.33 -18.96
C THR A 577 26.07 -13.59 -17.67
N VAL A 578 24.78 -13.34 -17.43
CA VAL A 578 24.25 -12.84 -16.16
C VAL A 578 23.72 -14.03 -15.36
N THR A 579 24.05 -14.09 -14.08
CA THR A 579 23.72 -15.18 -13.17
C THR A 579 22.38 -14.96 -12.50
N LEU A 580 22.10 -13.71 -12.12
CA LEU A 580 20.91 -13.30 -11.39
C LEU A 580 20.45 -11.90 -11.82
N VAL A 581 19.14 -11.70 -11.90
CA VAL A 581 18.53 -10.37 -12.06
C VAL A 581 17.65 -10.07 -10.86
N ILE A 582 17.87 -8.93 -10.23
CA ILE A 582 17.01 -8.38 -9.17
C ILE A 582 16.08 -7.37 -9.84
N ALA A 583 14.87 -7.79 -10.13
CA ALA A 583 13.86 -6.97 -10.77
C ALA A 583 13.07 -6.15 -9.75
N GLN A 584 13.06 -4.85 -9.90
CA GLN A 584 12.10 -3.98 -9.22
C GLN A 584 10.71 -4.15 -9.85
N LYS A 585 9.71 -3.46 -9.30
CA LYS A 585 8.32 -3.52 -9.79
C LYS A 585 7.83 -2.12 -10.22
N PRO A 586 8.43 -1.52 -11.26
CA PRO A 586 8.11 -0.15 -11.65
C PRO A 586 6.64 0.02 -12.08
N GLY A 587 6.02 -0.97 -12.70
CA GLY A 587 4.59 -0.92 -13.00
C GLY A 587 3.73 -0.73 -11.75
N ASP A 588 4.06 -1.46 -10.67
CA ASP A 588 3.39 -1.31 -9.38
C ASP A 588 3.62 0.10 -8.81
N MET A 589 4.86 0.64 -8.89
CA MET A 589 5.16 2.00 -8.42
C MET A 589 4.28 3.04 -9.12
N GLY A 590 4.15 2.96 -10.44
CA GLY A 590 3.32 3.87 -11.23
C GLY A 590 1.83 3.75 -10.91
N PHE A 591 1.32 2.53 -10.82
CA PHE A 591 -0.08 2.28 -10.49
C PHE A 591 -0.44 2.80 -9.09
N PHE A 592 0.35 2.44 -8.08
CA PHE A 592 0.12 2.87 -6.70
C PHE A 592 0.33 4.38 -6.51
N ALA A 593 1.15 5.03 -7.32
CA ALA A 593 1.30 6.49 -7.27
C ALA A 593 -0.01 7.20 -7.66
N VAL A 594 -0.64 6.77 -8.75
CA VAL A 594 -1.93 7.33 -9.18
C VAL A 594 -3.05 6.97 -8.19
N MET A 595 -3.10 5.71 -7.75
CA MET A 595 -4.06 5.27 -6.71
C MET A 595 -3.93 6.12 -5.44
N THR A 596 -2.71 6.38 -4.99
CA THR A 596 -2.43 7.21 -3.80
C THR A 596 -2.87 8.66 -4.01
N ALA A 597 -2.61 9.24 -5.20
CA ALA A 597 -3.06 10.59 -5.52
C ALA A 597 -4.60 10.71 -5.46
N MET A 598 -5.31 9.72 -5.98
CA MET A 598 -6.77 9.69 -5.96
C MET A 598 -7.33 9.44 -4.55
N ALA A 599 -6.70 8.58 -3.77
CA ALA A 599 -7.05 8.39 -2.36
C ALA A 599 -6.89 9.71 -1.57
N TYR A 600 -5.77 10.42 -1.77
CA TYR A 600 -5.53 11.73 -1.16
C TYR A 600 -6.62 12.75 -1.54
N GLU A 601 -7.00 12.83 -2.81
CA GLU A 601 -8.04 13.74 -3.29
C GLU A 601 -9.42 13.44 -2.69
N ARG A 602 -9.68 12.17 -2.38
CA ARG A 602 -10.89 11.71 -1.67
C ARG A 602 -10.84 11.94 -0.15
N GLY A 603 -9.78 12.58 0.35
CA GLY A 603 -9.60 12.88 1.76
C GLY A 603 -9.07 11.73 2.60
N VAL A 604 -8.61 10.64 1.98
CA VAL A 604 -7.90 9.55 2.67
C VAL A 604 -6.57 10.07 3.18
N VAL A 605 -6.35 10.02 4.48
CA VAL A 605 -5.11 10.49 5.12
C VAL A 605 -4.24 9.34 5.63
N SER A 606 -4.78 8.12 5.66
CA SER A 606 -4.08 6.91 6.09
C SER A 606 -3.17 6.35 5.00
N ILE A 607 -2.43 7.25 4.34
CA ILE A 607 -1.46 6.93 3.31
C ILE A 607 -0.12 6.67 3.96
N PRO A 608 0.49 5.47 3.78
CA PRO A 608 1.81 5.20 4.30
C PRO A 608 2.84 6.19 3.76
N LYS A 609 3.65 6.78 4.63
CA LYS A 609 4.76 7.67 4.21
C LYS A 609 5.83 6.92 3.40
N ARG A 610 5.91 5.60 3.58
CA ARG A 610 6.77 4.69 2.84
C ARG A 610 5.94 3.52 2.31
N TRP A 611 5.95 3.31 0.99
CA TRP A 611 5.29 2.19 0.32
C TRP A 611 6.34 1.29 -0.33
N PRO A 612 6.74 0.18 0.31
CA PRO A 612 7.74 -0.72 -0.25
C PRO A 612 7.14 -1.59 -1.37
N THR A 613 7.83 -1.68 -2.51
CA THR A 613 7.38 -2.48 -3.65
C THR A 613 8.05 -3.86 -3.77
N GLY A 614 9.11 -4.11 -2.99
CA GLY A 614 9.84 -5.39 -3.00
C GLY A 614 10.48 -5.69 -4.36
N TYR A 615 10.92 -6.95 -4.53
CA TYR A 615 11.65 -7.43 -5.70
C TYR A 615 11.07 -8.72 -6.26
N ALA A 616 11.42 -9.03 -7.52
CA ALA A 616 11.39 -10.37 -8.07
C ALA A 616 12.84 -10.78 -8.39
N VAL A 617 13.28 -11.89 -7.82
CA VAL A 617 14.63 -12.43 -8.07
C VAL A 617 14.54 -13.46 -9.18
N MET A 618 15.24 -13.20 -10.28
CA MET A 618 15.17 -13.98 -11.52
C MET A 618 16.49 -14.70 -11.78
N ASN A 619 16.40 -15.99 -12.10
CA ASN A 619 17.52 -16.81 -12.54
C ASN A 619 17.10 -17.69 -13.72
N GLN A 620 18.02 -18.49 -14.28
CA GLN A 620 17.72 -19.36 -15.42
C GLN A 620 16.63 -20.43 -15.14
N GLU A 621 16.42 -20.78 -13.87
CA GLU A 621 15.43 -21.80 -13.51
C GLU A 621 13.99 -21.26 -13.44
N ASN A 622 13.84 -19.96 -13.08
CA ASN A 622 12.52 -19.37 -12.83
C ASN A 622 12.07 -18.30 -13.82
N ILE A 623 12.94 -17.88 -14.76
CA ILE A 623 12.66 -16.76 -15.67
C ILE A 623 11.45 -17.01 -16.59
N ASP A 624 11.11 -18.25 -16.85
CA ASP A 624 9.97 -18.64 -17.68
C ASP A 624 8.68 -18.91 -16.85
N ASP A 625 8.73 -18.78 -15.53
CA ASP A 625 7.54 -18.78 -14.69
C ASP A 625 6.73 -17.49 -14.95
N PRO A 626 5.46 -17.58 -15.38
CA PRO A 626 4.64 -16.41 -15.68
C PRO A 626 4.52 -15.41 -14.50
N GLU A 627 4.54 -15.89 -13.24
CA GLU A 627 4.46 -15.02 -12.05
C GLU A 627 5.76 -14.23 -11.81
N ILE A 628 6.88 -14.71 -12.35
CA ILE A 628 8.18 -14.03 -12.31
C ILE A 628 8.40 -13.20 -13.57
N ALA A 629 8.17 -13.79 -14.76
CA ALA A 629 8.39 -13.16 -16.05
C ALA A 629 7.56 -11.86 -16.26
N ARG A 630 6.45 -11.72 -15.56
CA ARG A 630 5.61 -10.51 -15.58
C ARG A 630 6.31 -9.24 -15.12
N PHE A 631 7.42 -9.35 -14.38
CA PHE A 631 8.25 -8.23 -13.91
C PHE A 631 9.39 -7.87 -14.87
N ILE A 632 9.47 -8.50 -16.04
CA ILE A 632 10.38 -8.06 -17.12
C ILE A 632 9.87 -6.71 -17.64
N TYR A 633 10.80 -5.77 -17.79
CA TYR A 633 10.45 -4.39 -18.17
C TYR A 633 10.01 -4.31 -19.63
N ARG A 634 9.04 -3.43 -19.87
CA ARG A 634 8.54 -3.15 -21.22
C ARG A 634 9.38 -2.06 -21.87
N GLU A 635 9.62 -2.17 -23.17
CA GLU A 635 10.39 -1.19 -23.93
C GLU A 635 9.50 -0.18 -24.69
N GLN A 636 8.18 -0.42 -24.75
CA GLN A 636 7.21 0.41 -25.48
C GLN A 636 5.87 0.44 -24.75
#